data_8b9e16637e6345442326bb685228a120
#
_entry.id   8b9e16637e6345442326bb685228a120
#
_cell.length_a   1.000
_cell.length_b   1.000
_cell.length_c   1.000
_cell.angle_alpha   90.00
_cell.angle_beta   90.00
_cell.angle_gamma   90.00
#
_symmetry.space_group_name_H-M   'P 1'
#
loop_
_entity.id
_entity.type
_entity.pdbx_description
1 polymer ?
#
loop_
_entity_poly.entity_id
_entity_poly.type
_entity_poly.pdbx_seq_one_letter_code
_entity_poly.pdbx_strand_id
1 'polypeptide(L)'
;MPVTPPVPVEAPPPVMPADVPPLTEAVRVLLRLTIDAGGEVSQVEVRESGGEAFDRAAMAAALRWRFEPARRGEEPLEVRVDVPVMFEPVADAGALAANEAAPAERSSSMPPASMGAEPPAPAKPELPVFSTTVRGQSAAPPPVAVGDFHITVGQLADVPRNSATDLMLLAPGVMLANHGGEGHAETVYLRGFDAGEGKDVEIRLDGVPLNEVSQAHGHGYADTYFIIPELVQFLRVTEGPYDPSQGDFGVAGTVEYQLGLERRGITASASYGSFASRRLSLVWGPPESTAATFVGVLLRQGHGFGPNRAYANAGLMAQTELRLGPETKLRLFGASYGARYGSAGVVRETDVVDSRLPCDADADSQFFCLYDPNQGGASQRHIASVELTSRLERGGRFVQQAFVIARQMRSRENFTGFLQDTPPIGEAQRGDNTEQSYQGTTVGLRGRYTPGLTWWGQPQPVELGYVARYDNVHTRARRLRDKGGAPYATVFDNQVRVTNLGAYLSLRGAPLEWLTLRGGVRVDTFLFGVEDLNRPAEDRQGARIPEESVEAYGFFASPRASAEVRLTPRLTWLTSVGLGARSSDAAGLSDAEFAPYARVTSGETGLGWRWGDGPSMLELRGAVFATRVSQDLVFSETTGRNQPIGPSQRLGAFGSARFQWDQRLDVQASLAWARATQPLPGASPWKPWDGTVLPYIPQVLGRVDASWRGSATVARQPVGWSVALGHSAIGPKPLPLDRYSESIFLFDVAARARWRSVELGVSVENVLDARWRESEFNYVSNFRGPDAPASLLATRHFSAGAPRTVRGTLTVYLDLQEERP
;
A
#
# COMPACT_ATOMS: atom_id res chain seq x y z
N MET A 1 -26.41 8.92 31.69
CA MET A 1 -26.62 8.21 30.44
C MET A 1 -26.21 9.14 29.29
N PRO A 2 -25.51 8.71 28.29
CA PRO A 2 -25.20 9.56 27.16
C PRO A 2 -26.44 9.96 26.41
N VAL A 3 -26.43 11.17 25.84
CA VAL A 3 -27.53 11.67 25.00
C VAL A 3 -27.21 11.26 23.55
N THR A 4 -28.16 10.57 22.92
CA THR A 4 -28.08 10.27 21.48
C THR A 4 -28.50 11.53 20.72
N PRO A 5 -27.71 12.06 19.78
CA PRO A 5 -28.04 13.25 19.01
C PRO A 5 -29.25 13.02 18.09
N PRO A 6 -30.00 14.06 17.69
CA PRO A 6 -31.07 13.92 16.74
C PRO A 6 -30.54 13.57 15.35
N VAL A 7 -31.29 12.76 14.61
CA VAL A 7 -30.93 12.32 13.26
C VAL A 7 -31.97 12.87 12.27
N PRO A 8 -31.54 13.55 11.17
CA PRO A 8 -32.48 14.05 10.18
C PRO A 8 -33.19 12.91 9.44
N VAL A 9 -34.52 12.91 9.46
CA VAL A 9 -35.39 11.96 8.75
C VAL A 9 -35.82 12.55 7.42
N GLU A 10 -36.22 13.83 7.44
CA GLU A 10 -36.65 14.57 6.28
C GLU A 10 -36.09 16.00 6.36
N ALA A 11 -35.18 16.32 5.43
CA ALA A 11 -34.48 17.60 5.37
C ALA A 11 -34.44 18.13 3.92
N PRO A 12 -35.58 18.58 3.35
CA PRO A 12 -35.61 19.11 1.99
C PRO A 12 -34.64 20.29 1.86
N PRO A 13 -33.88 20.38 0.75
CA PRO A 13 -32.96 21.48 0.55
C PRO A 13 -33.66 22.83 0.46
N PRO A 14 -33.01 23.95 0.85
CA PRO A 14 -33.55 25.28 0.70
C PRO A 14 -33.74 25.62 -0.79
N VAL A 15 -34.80 26.34 -1.06
CA VAL A 15 -35.05 26.90 -2.40
C VAL A 15 -34.19 28.14 -2.60
N MET A 16 -33.49 28.22 -3.73
CA MET A 16 -32.70 29.42 -4.09
C MET A 16 -33.60 30.67 -4.16
N PRO A 17 -33.25 31.76 -3.47
CA PRO A 17 -34.05 33.00 -3.55
C PRO A 17 -34.07 33.53 -5.00
N ALA A 18 -35.27 33.89 -5.48
CA ALA A 18 -35.47 34.37 -6.85
C ALA A 18 -34.99 35.82 -7.09
N ASP A 19 -34.77 36.56 -6.01
CA ASP A 19 -34.38 37.97 -5.97
C ASP A 19 -32.85 38.19 -5.80
N VAL A 20 -32.05 37.14 -5.93
CA VAL A 20 -30.60 37.21 -5.81
C VAL A 20 -29.95 36.88 -7.17
N PRO A 21 -28.90 37.61 -7.61
CA PRO A 21 -28.17 37.29 -8.84
C PRO A 21 -27.55 35.87 -8.75
N PRO A 22 -27.31 35.22 -9.90
CA PRO A 22 -26.68 33.90 -9.91
C PRO A 22 -25.39 33.88 -9.06
N LEU A 23 -25.30 32.90 -8.16
CA LEU A 23 -24.16 32.79 -7.27
C LEU A 23 -22.90 32.41 -8.06
N THR A 24 -21.83 33.14 -7.82
CA THR A 24 -20.48 32.83 -8.30
C THR A 24 -19.69 31.96 -7.30
N GLU A 25 -20.08 32.03 -6.01
CA GLU A 25 -19.51 31.24 -4.91
C GLU A 25 -20.61 30.65 -4.03
N ALA A 26 -20.32 29.57 -3.30
CA ALA A 26 -21.26 28.97 -2.38
C ALA A 26 -21.48 29.89 -1.16
N VAL A 27 -22.74 30.14 -0.82
CA VAL A 27 -23.14 30.91 0.36
C VAL A 27 -23.51 29.96 1.50
N ARG A 28 -22.93 30.19 2.68
CA ARG A 28 -23.19 29.43 3.91
C ARG A 28 -24.01 30.21 4.88
N VAL A 29 -25.08 29.61 5.40
CA VAL A 29 -25.87 30.12 6.53
C VAL A 29 -25.76 29.12 7.68
N LEU A 30 -25.32 29.52 8.88
CA LEU A 30 -25.32 28.66 10.06
C LEU A 30 -26.57 28.91 10.88
N LEU A 31 -27.42 27.90 10.99
CA LEU A 31 -28.65 27.93 11.76
C LEU A 31 -28.49 27.20 13.08
N ARG A 32 -29.09 27.73 14.16
CA ARG A 32 -29.33 26.99 15.40
C ARG A 32 -30.77 26.53 15.42
N LEU A 33 -31.00 25.23 15.47
CA LEU A 33 -32.30 24.61 15.51
C LEU A 33 -32.59 24.12 16.93
N THR A 34 -33.79 24.43 17.43
CA THR A 34 -34.34 23.75 18.61
C THR A 34 -35.25 22.63 18.10
N ILE A 35 -34.90 21.37 18.40
CA ILE A 35 -35.64 20.18 18.00
C ILE A 35 -36.34 19.65 19.23
N ASP A 36 -37.64 19.54 19.19
CA ASP A 36 -38.48 19.11 20.32
C ASP A 36 -38.42 17.58 20.53
N ALA A 37 -39.05 17.09 21.58
CA ALA A 37 -39.10 15.67 21.90
C ALA A 37 -39.91 14.84 20.87
N GLY A 38 -40.66 15.46 19.97
CA GLY A 38 -41.34 14.82 18.84
C GLY A 38 -40.47 14.73 17.58
N GLY A 39 -39.30 15.39 17.57
CA GLY A 39 -38.40 15.47 16.41
C GLY A 39 -38.76 16.58 15.42
N GLU A 40 -39.65 17.53 15.80
CA GLU A 40 -40.00 18.69 14.98
C GLU A 40 -39.10 19.90 15.35
N VAL A 41 -38.80 20.71 14.35
CA VAL A 41 -38.03 21.93 14.56
C VAL A 41 -38.97 23.03 15.09
N SER A 42 -38.87 23.31 16.40
CA SER A 42 -39.73 24.27 17.11
C SER A 42 -39.22 25.70 17.00
N GLN A 43 -37.90 25.92 16.83
CA GLN A 43 -37.30 27.25 16.72
C GLN A 43 -36.07 27.21 15.83
N VAL A 44 -35.87 28.27 15.04
CA VAL A 44 -34.70 28.45 14.16
C VAL A 44 -34.10 29.82 14.40
N GLU A 45 -32.80 29.89 14.68
CA GLU A 45 -32.05 31.13 14.86
C GLU A 45 -30.86 31.16 13.89
N VAL A 46 -30.59 32.30 13.24
CA VAL A 46 -29.39 32.48 12.40
C VAL A 46 -28.20 32.81 13.30
N ARG A 47 -27.18 32.01 13.25
CA ARG A 47 -25.90 32.19 13.99
C ARG A 47 -24.86 32.90 13.16
N GLU A 48 -24.76 32.51 11.87
CA GLU A 48 -23.91 33.16 10.87
C GLU A 48 -24.80 33.46 9.65
N SER A 49 -24.88 34.73 9.28
CA SER A 49 -25.69 35.19 8.17
C SER A 49 -24.94 34.99 6.83
N GLY A 50 -25.61 34.43 5.84
CA GLY A 50 -25.19 34.41 4.44
C GLY A 50 -25.77 35.57 3.61
N GLY A 51 -26.51 36.49 4.26
CA GLY A 51 -27.27 37.54 3.61
C GLY A 51 -28.78 37.34 3.78
N GLU A 52 -29.55 38.44 3.92
CA GLU A 52 -30.96 38.40 4.32
C GLU A 52 -31.85 37.47 3.47
N ALA A 53 -31.60 37.40 2.16
CA ALA A 53 -32.36 36.52 1.26
C ALA A 53 -32.06 35.04 1.51
N PHE A 54 -30.81 34.68 1.73
CA PHE A 54 -30.37 33.33 2.01
C PHE A 54 -30.78 32.89 3.41
N ASP A 55 -30.68 33.78 4.41
CA ASP A 55 -31.11 33.52 5.78
C ASP A 55 -32.60 33.16 5.83
N ARG A 56 -33.45 33.94 5.14
CA ARG A 56 -34.89 33.64 5.03
C ARG A 56 -35.17 32.30 4.36
N ALA A 57 -34.46 31.99 3.26
CA ALA A 57 -34.65 30.74 2.56
C ALA A 57 -34.18 29.53 3.40
N ALA A 58 -33.06 29.65 4.10
CA ALA A 58 -32.51 28.63 4.99
C ALA A 58 -33.45 28.38 6.18
N MET A 59 -33.94 29.43 6.84
CA MET A 59 -34.91 29.31 7.96
C MET A 59 -36.22 28.67 7.50
N ALA A 60 -36.76 29.08 6.34
CA ALA A 60 -37.99 28.52 5.78
C ALA A 60 -37.87 27.04 5.41
N ALA A 61 -36.67 26.59 5.01
CA ALA A 61 -36.41 25.19 4.79
C ALA A 61 -36.29 24.40 6.10
N ALA A 62 -35.52 24.94 7.08
CA ALA A 62 -35.25 24.29 8.35
C ALA A 62 -36.52 24.08 9.21
N LEU A 63 -37.50 24.98 9.16
CA LEU A 63 -38.78 24.82 9.84
C LEU A 63 -39.61 23.62 9.29
N ARG A 64 -39.28 23.10 8.13
CA ARG A 64 -39.95 21.91 7.52
C ARG A 64 -39.21 20.63 7.74
N TRP A 65 -38.03 20.68 8.39
CA TRP A 65 -37.22 19.51 8.63
C TRP A 65 -37.79 18.69 9.79
N ARG A 66 -37.65 17.38 9.68
CA ARG A 66 -38.03 16.42 10.70
C ARG A 66 -36.85 15.56 11.09
N PHE A 67 -36.73 15.31 12.37
CA PHE A 67 -35.64 14.52 12.97
C PHE A 67 -36.21 13.35 13.78
N GLU A 68 -35.44 12.27 13.90
CA GLU A 68 -35.57 11.41 15.06
C GLU A 68 -35.13 12.22 16.29
N PRO A 69 -35.95 12.33 17.36
CA PRO A 69 -35.60 13.17 18.49
C PRO A 69 -34.34 12.67 19.21
N ALA A 70 -33.60 13.61 19.79
CA ALA A 70 -32.53 13.25 20.71
C ALA A 70 -33.07 12.44 21.90
N ARG A 71 -32.31 11.47 22.39
CA ARG A 71 -32.73 10.58 23.47
C ARG A 71 -31.69 10.49 24.57
N ARG A 72 -32.13 10.37 25.82
CA ARG A 72 -31.34 10.00 26.97
C ARG A 72 -31.81 8.63 27.47
N GLY A 73 -31.18 7.56 26.94
CA GLY A 73 -31.71 6.21 27.06
C GLY A 73 -32.97 6.05 26.20
N GLU A 74 -34.13 5.72 26.72
CA GLU A 74 -35.42 5.65 25.99
C GLU A 74 -36.21 6.94 25.98
N GLU A 75 -35.84 7.93 26.79
CA GLU A 75 -36.60 9.17 26.98
C GLU A 75 -36.18 10.22 25.92
N PRO A 76 -37.13 10.68 25.05
CA PRO A 76 -36.86 11.73 24.09
C PRO A 76 -36.74 13.08 24.79
N LEU A 77 -35.83 13.94 24.28
CA LEU A 77 -35.59 15.24 24.88
C LEU A 77 -35.40 16.33 23.82
N GLU A 78 -35.78 17.57 24.21
CA GLU A 78 -35.50 18.75 23.41
C GLU A 78 -34.01 19.05 23.42
N VAL A 79 -33.45 19.37 22.22
CA VAL A 79 -32.04 19.73 22.05
C VAL A 79 -31.86 20.89 21.11
N ARG A 80 -30.71 21.58 21.25
CA ARG A 80 -30.27 22.62 20.31
C ARG A 80 -29.09 22.16 19.54
N VAL A 81 -29.13 22.24 18.19
CA VAL A 81 -28.07 21.85 17.29
C VAL A 81 -27.76 22.95 16.29
N ASP A 82 -26.48 23.14 15.97
CA ASP A 82 -26.03 24.08 14.94
C ASP A 82 -25.88 23.33 13.61
N VAL A 83 -26.60 23.78 12.56
CA VAL A 83 -26.63 23.12 11.25
C VAL A 83 -26.24 24.11 10.16
N PRO A 84 -25.20 23.83 9.37
CA PRO A 84 -24.83 24.66 8.21
C PRO A 84 -25.75 24.35 7.02
N VAL A 85 -26.29 25.37 6.41
CA VAL A 85 -27.10 25.35 5.18
C VAL A 85 -26.28 25.99 4.07
N MET A 86 -26.07 25.26 2.97
CA MET A 86 -25.28 25.70 1.85
C MET A 86 -26.16 25.99 0.64
N PHE A 87 -25.91 27.12 -0.02
CA PHE A 87 -26.46 27.43 -1.34
C PHE A 87 -25.32 27.37 -2.37
N GLU A 88 -25.43 26.43 -3.30
CA GLU A 88 -24.40 26.22 -4.31
C GLU A 88 -24.77 26.95 -5.62
N PRO A 89 -23.80 27.48 -6.37
CA PRO A 89 -24.04 28.02 -7.70
C PRO A 89 -24.61 26.94 -8.62
N VAL A 90 -25.70 27.27 -9.34
CA VAL A 90 -26.25 26.37 -10.36
C VAL A 90 -25.33 26.45 -11.57
N ALA A 91 -24.66 25.35 -11.92
CA ALA A 91 -23.92 25.27 -13.17
C ALA A 91 -24.89 25.36 -14.35
N ASP A 92 -24.74 26.40 -15.17
CA ASP A 92 -25.58 26.67 -16.35
C ASP A 92 -25.62 25.49 -17.32
N ALA A 93 -26.85 25.05 -17.62
CA ALA A 93 -27.13 24.22 -18.78
C ALA A 93 -27.60 25.13 -19.92
N GLY A 94 -26.71 25.33 -20.88
CA GLY A 94 -27.12 25.66 -22.25
C GLY A 94 -27.22 27.12 -22.64
N ALA A 95 -26.21 27.55 -23.33
CA ALA A 95 -26.29 28.70 -24.23
C ALA A 95 -27.26 28.46 -25.38
N LEU A 96 -28.24 29.35 -25.58
CA LEU A 96 -28.71 29.80 -26.93
C LEU A 96 -29.66 30.99 -26.76
N ALA A 97 -29.31 31.99 -27.49
CA ALA A 97 -30.09 33.07 -28.06
C ALA A 97 -29.80 34.52 -27.54
N ALA A 98 -29.37 35.22 -28.53
CA ALA A 98 -28.91 36.58 -28.52
C ALA A 98 -30.00 37.67 -28.41
N ASN A 99 -29.52 38.84 -28.10
CA ASN A 99 -29.97 40.19 -28.53
C ASN A 99 -31.09 40.89 -27.75
N GLU A 100 -30.82 42.02 -27.15
CA GLU A 100 -30.94 43.38 -27.61
C GLU A 100 -30.89 44.44 -26.46
N ALA A 101 -30.02 45.40 -26.68
CA ALA A 101 -30.14 46.82 -26.38
C ALA A 101 -30.37 47.37 -24.95
N ALA A 102 -29.38 48.16 -24.54
CA ALA A 102 -29.39 49.20 -23.50
C ALA A 102 -30.38 50.39 -23.84
N PRO A 103 -30.54 51.45 -23.04
CA PRO A 103 -29.55 52.17 -22.21
C PRO A 103 -30.00 52.79 -20.88
N ALA A 104 -29.00 53.14 -20.09
CA ALA A 104 -28.80 54.22 -19.13
C ALA A 104 -29.95 55.00 -18.44
N GLU A 105 -29.83 55.18 -17.12
CA GLU A 105 -29.67 56.53 -16.55
C GLU A 105 -29.19 56.55 -15.10
N ARG A 106 -28.34 57.55 -14.83
CA ARG A 106 -27.71 57.87 -13.55
C ARG A 106 -28.69 58.45 -12.54
N SER A 107 -28.51 58.20 -11.26
CA SER A 107 -28.65 59.27 -10.29
C SER A 107 -27.92 58.99 -8.98
N SER A 108 -27.14 59.96 -8.58
CA SER A 108 -26.36 60.11 -7.36
C SER A 108 -27.22 60.47 -6.17
N SER A 109 -26.90 59.92 -4.99
CA SER A 109 -26.98 60.68 -3.73
C SER A 109 -26.29 59.95 -2.57
N MET A 110 -25.22 60.56 -2.06
CA MET A 110 -24.71 60.30 -0.70
C MET A 110 -25.61 60.96 0.35
N PRO A 111 -25.76 60.42 1.52
CA PRO A 111 -25.67 61.13 2.78
C PRO A 111 -25.01 60.29 3.93
N PRO A 112 -24.96 60.76 5.16
CA PRO A 112 -23.72 61.32 5.72
C PRO A 112 -23.17 60.42 6.85
N ALA A 113 -21.92 60.69 7.22
CA ALA A 113 -21.19 60.06 8.31
C ALA A 113 -21.90 60.07 9.66
N SER A 114 -21.95 58.98 10.37
CA SER A 114 -22.13 58.94 11.82
C SER A 114 -20.98 58.23 12.50
N MET A 115 -20.56 58.83 13.59
CA MET A 115 -19.38 58.52 14.40
C MET A 115 -19.50 57.24 15.22
N GLY A 116 -18.35 56.60 15.47
CA GLY A 116 -18.06 55.85 16.68
C GLY A 116 -18.40 54.37 16.62
N ALA A 117 -17.47 53.56 16.07
CA ALA A 117 -17.38 52.16 16.42
C ALA A 117 -15.97 51.88 16.98
N GLU A 118 -15.97 51.32 18.15
CA GLU A 118 -14.82 50.76 18.86
C GLU A 118 -14.01 49.80 17.94
N PRO A 119 -12.67 49.77 17.97
CA PRO A 119 -11.88 48.91 17.11
C PRO A 119 -12.18 47.45 17.43
N PRO A 120 -12.37 46.57 16.41
CA PRO A 120 -12.62 45.18 16.68
C PRO A 120 -11.40 44.54 17.37
N ALA A 121 -11.70 43.70 18.37
CA ALA A 121 -10.71 42.89 19.04
C ALA A 121 -9.86 42.15 18.03
N PRO A 122 -8.53 41.98 18.27
CA PRO A 122 -7.64 41.29 17.29
C PRO A 122 -8.17 39.89 17.03
N ALA A 123 -8.43 39.61 15.75
CA ALA A 123 -8.80 38.31 15.30
C ALA A 123 -7.72 37.31 15.77
N LYS A 124 -8.14 36.22 16.44
CA LYS A 124 -7.23 35.13 16.77
C LYS A 124 -6.59 34.70 15.45
N PRO A 125 -5.25 34.54 15.39
CA PRO A 125 -4.58 34.10 14.19
C PRO A 125 -5.17 32.73 13.80
N GLU A 126 -5.83 32.65 12.64
CA GLU A 126 -6.17 31.40 12.03
C GLU A 126 -4.85 30.68 11.75
N LEU A 127 -4.66 29.55 12.39
CA LEU A 127 -3.54 28.67 12.15
C LEU A 127 -3.57 28.24 10.69
N PRO A 128 -2.46 28.28 9.93
CA PRO A 128 -2.41 27.64 8.63
C PRO A 128 -2.61 26.16 8.85
N VAL A 129 -3.84 25.72 8.58
CA VAL A 129 -4.25 24.34 8.77
C VAL A 129 -3.52 23.53 7.69
N PHE A 130 -2.60 22.65 8.12
CA PHE A 130 -2.27 21.48 7.33
C PHE A 130 -3.51 20.57 7.35
N SER A 131 -4.60 21.04 6.80
CA SER A 131 -5.82 20.27 6.69
C SER A 131 -5.76 19.50 5.37
N THR A 132 -5.49 18.24 5.46
CA THR A 132 -6.00 17.29 4.49
C THR A 132 -7.50 17.25 4.72
N THR A 133 -8.24 18.09 4.04
CA THR A 133 -9.70 18.11 4.15
C THR A 133 -10.21 16.90 3.37
N VAL A 134 -10.47 15.81 4.09
CA VAL A 134 -11.17 14.65 3.56
C VAL A 134 -12.62 15.05 3.34
N ARG A 135 -12.94 15.60 2.17
CA ARG A 135 -14.31 15.83 1.75
C ARG A 135 -14.87 14.57 1.13
N GLY A 136 -15.88 13.98 1.76
CA GLY A 136 -16.76 12.99 1.12
C GLY A 136 -16.14 11.63 0.87
N GLN A 137 -15.28 11.13 1.75
CA GLN A 137 -14.88 9.74 1.67
C GLN A 137 -16.03 8.84 2.12
N SER A 138 -16.37 7.88 1.26
CA SER A 138 -17.13 6.72 1.69
C SER A 138 -16.42 6.14 2.91
N ALA A 139 -17.13 5.94 4.01
CA ALA A 139 -16.55 5.34 5.21
C ALA A 139 -15.77 4.07 4.82
N ALA A 140 -14.56 3.93 5.36
CA ALA A 140 -13.76 2.73 5.10
C ALA A 140 -14.63 1.49 5.37
N PRO A 141 -14.57 0.46 4.52
CA PRO A 141 -15.35 -0.75 4.76
C PRO A 141 -14.97 -1.31 6.14
N PRO A 142 -15.92 -1.82 6.90
CA PRO A 142 -15.63 -2.36 8.23
C PRO A 142 -14.65 -3.53 8.12
N PRO A 143 -13.71 -3.65 9.08
CA PRO A 143 -12.64 -4.63 9.02
C PRO A 143 -13.18 -6.06 8.98
N VAL A 144 -12.57 -6.91 8.17
CA VAL A 144 -12.91 -8.35 8.08
C VAL A 144 -12.13 -9.19 9.10
N ALA A 145 -11.06 -8.63 9.68
CA ALA A 145 -10.16 -9.26 10.63
C ALA A 145 -9.58 -8.18 11.56
N VAL A 146 -9.00 -8.56 12.72
CA VAL A 146 -8.27 -7.60 13.58
C VAL A 146 -7.09 -7.01 12.84
N GLY A 147 -6.42 -7.82 11.99
CA GLY A 147 -5.34 -7.45 11.10
C GLY A 147 -5.79 -6.84 9.76
N ASP A 148 -6.96 -6.20 9.69
CA ASP A 148 -7.40 -5.44 8.50
C ASP A 148 -7.26 -3.94 8.78
N PHE A 149 -6.22 -3.33 8.19
CA PHE A 149 -5.83 -1.95 8.43
C PHE A 149 -6.16 -1.08 7.22
N HIS A 150 -6.92 0.00 7.46
CA HIS A 150 -7.16 1.08 6.51
C HIS A 150 -6.33 2.29 6.93
N ILE A 151 -5.29 2.59 6.18
CA ILE A 151 -4.29 3.58 6.54
C ILE A 151 -4.41 4.77 5.59
N THR A 152 -4.78 5.93 6.11
CA THR A 152 -4.62 7.20 5.40
C THR A 152 -3.15 7.60 5.51
N VAL A 153 -2.47 7.75 4.38
CA VAL A 153 -1.03 8.03 4.36
C VAL A 153 -0.70 9.35 5.09
N GLY A 154 -1.40 10.41 4.78
CA GLY A 154 -1.48 11.69 5.53
C GLY A 154 -0.27 12.05 6.42
N GLN A 155 -0.53 12.22 7.71
CA GLN A 155 0.48 12.68 8.69
C GLN A 155 1.63 11.69 8.91
N LEU A 156 1.38 10.40 8.78
CA LEU A 156 2.42 9.38 8.94
C LEU A 156 3.46 9.40 7.80
N ALA A 157 3.18 10.09 6.70
CA ALA A 157 4.15 10.36 5.64
C ALA A 157 5.24 11.37 6.03
N ASP A 158 5.16 12.01 7.20
CA ASP A 158 6.22 12.91 7.71
C ASP A 158 7.48 12.14 8.13
N VAL A 159 7.35 10.90 8.57
CA VAL A 159 8.49 9.98 8.73
C VAL A 159 9.09 9.72 7.35
N PRO A 160 10.43 9.63 7.20
CA PRO A 160 11.05 9.41 5.89
C PRO A 160 10.48 8.19 5.18
N ARG A 161 9.93 8.39 3.98
CA ARG A 161 9.40 7.37 3.08
C ARG A 161 9.80 7.73 1.65
N ASN A 162 10.69 6.96 1.07
CA ASN A 162 11.31 7.31 -0.21
C ASN A 162 10.63 6.63 -1.41
N SER A 163 9.93 5.55 -1.15
CA SER A 163 9.21 4.72 -2.12
C SER A 163 7.79 4.42 -1.66
N ALA A 164 6.95 3.95 -2.56
CA ALA A 164 5.64 3.43 -2.18
C ALA A 164 5.74 2.12 -1.38
N THR A 165 6.81 1.35 -1.56
CA THR A 165 7.09 0.15 -0.77
C THR A 165 7.23 0.52 0.71
N ASP A 166 7.95 1.60 1.05
CA ASP A 166 8.11 2.07 2.43
C ASP A 166 6.77 2.39 3.13
N LEU A 167 5.72 2.69 2.35
CA LEU A 167 4.39 2.92 2.92
C LEU A 167 3.79 1.65 3.55
N MET A 168 4.22 0.46 3.14
CA MET A 168 3.80 -0.79 3.78
C MET A 168 4.23 -0.86 5.24
N LEU A 169 5.33 -0.19 5.63
CA LEU A 169 5.78 -0.11 7.02
C LEU A 169 4.79 0.61 7.95
N LEU A 170 3.78 1.29 7.39
CA LEU A 170 2.68 1.86 8.17
C LEU A 170 1.73 0.79 8.71
N ALA A 171 1.72 -0.42 8.12
CA ALA A 171 0.93 -1.53 8.63
C ALA A 171 1.66 -2.21 9.80
N PRO A 172 0.97 -2.50 10.91
CA PRO A 172 1.54 -3.22 12.04
C PRO A 172 2.09 -4.58 11.62
N GLY A 173 3.27 -4.97 12.13
CA GLY A 173 3.85 -6.29 11.87
C GLY A 173 4.44 -6.50 10.47
N VAL A 174 4.46 -5.47 9.62
CA VAL A 174 5.14 -5.49 8.31
C VAL A 174 6.58 -5.02 8.47
N MET A 175 7.51 -5.72 7.84
CA MET A 175 8.91 -5.32 7.72
C MET A 175 9.41 -5.60 6.31
N LEU A 176 10.38 -4.81 5.86
CA LEU A 176 10.96 -4.85 4.51
C LEU A 176 12.46 -5.09 4.59
N ALA A 177 13.02 -5.79 3.59
CA ALA A 177 14.45 -5.91 3.36
C ALA A 177 14.73 -5.97 1.85
N ASN A 178 15.86 -5.39 1.42
CA ASN A 178 16.27 -5.37 0.02
C ASN A 178 17.70 -5.85 -0.14
N HIS A 179 17.91 -7.01 -0.74
CA HIS A 179 19.24 -7.52 -1.07
C HIS A 179 19.67 -7.25 -2.52
N GLY A 180 18.70 -6.88 -3.39
CA GLY A 180 18.92 -6.71 -4.83
C GLY A 180 19.29 -5.29 -5.26
N GLY A 181 19.21 -4.30 -4.37
CA GLY A 181 19.49 -2.87 -4.67
C GLY A 181 18.26 -2.06 -5.07
N GLU A 182 18.44 -0.74 -5.20
CA GLU A 182 17.39 0.24 -5.50
C GLU A 182 16.75 0.03 -6.88
N GLY A 183 15.56 -0.53 -6.93
CA GLY A 183 14.81 -0.87 -8.16
C GLY A 183 14.53 -2.37 -8.31
N HIS A 184 15.08 -3.19 -7.40
CA HIS A 184 14.66 -4.57 -7.15
C HIS A 184 13.52 -4.60 -6.13
N ALA A 185 12.54 -5.49 -6.28
CA ALA A 185 11.46 -5.61 -5.29
C ALA A 185 12.01 -5.99 -3.91
N GLU A 186 11.35 -5.52 -2.87
CA GLU A 186 11.75 -5.78 -1.50
C GLU A 186 11.08 -7.05 -0.96
N THR A 187 11.80 -7.78 -0.13
CA THR A 187 11.26 -8.88 0.66
C THR A 187 10.30 -8.33 1.71
N VAL A 188 9.07 -8.86 1.76
CA VAL A 188 8.04 -8.46 2.72
C VAL A 188 7.93 -9.53 3.81
N TYR A 189 8.23 -9.17 5.06
CA TYR A 189 7.97 -10.02 6.22
C TYR A 189 6.62 -9.66 6.82
N LEU A 190 5.76 -10.66 6.96
CA LEU A 190 4.41 -10.50 7.51
C LEU A 190 3.92 -11.80 8.13
N ARG A 191 3.45 -11.79 9.38
CA ARG A 191 2.83 -12.96 10.06
C ARG A 191 3.67 -14.24 10.06
N GLY A 192 5.00 -14.12 10.18
CA GLY A 192 5.89 -15.29 10.10
C GLY A 192 6.04 -15.85 8.69
N PHE A 193 5.72 -15.06 7.66
CA PHE A 193 6.10 -15.33 6.29
C PHE A 193 7.32 -14.50 5.91
N ASP A 194 8.26 -15.12 5.23
CA ASP A 194 9.15 -14.49 4.30
C ASP A 194 8.43 -14.52 2.94
N ALA A 195 7.65 -13.47 2.66
CA ALA A 195 6.87 -13.42 1.44
C ALA A 195 7.74 -13.15 0.20
N GLY A 196 9.07 -13.15 0.36
CA GLY A 196 9.98 -12.79 -0.70
C GLY A 196 9.56 -11.44 -1.30
N GLU A 197 9.73 -11.28 -2.57
CA GLU A 197 9.34 -10.09 -3.33
C GLU A 197 7.84 -10.10 -3.72
N GLY A 198 6.97 -10.80 -2.97
CA GLY A 198 5.52 -10.83 -3.19
C GLY A 198 4.87 -12.23 -3.28
N LYS A 199 5.64 -13.33 -3.16
CA LYS A 199 5.14 -14.72 -3.36
C LYS A 199 3.94 -15.13 -2.49
N ASP A 200 3.79 -14.51 -1.30
CA ASP A 200 2.74 -14.84 -0.33
C ASP A 200 1.86 -13.62 0.03
N VAL A 201 2.11 -12.47 -0.59
CA VAL A 201 1.33 -11.24 -0.41
C VAL A 201 0.78 -10.78 -1.74
N GLU A 202 -0.53 -10.72 -1.88
CA GLU A 202 -1.16 -10.14 -3.04
C GLU A 202 -1.01 -8.62 -3.01
N ILE A 203 -0.38 -8.03 -4.02
CA ILE A 203 -0.20 -6.58 -4.14
C ILE A 203 -1.09 -6.05 -5.25
N ARG A 204 -1.88 -5.02 -4.95
CA ARG A 204 -2.82 -4.39 -5.88
C ARG A 204 -2.61 -2.88 -5.96
N LEU A 205 -2.86 -2.32 -7.14
CA LEU A 205 -2.94 -0.89 -7.38
C LEU A 205 -4.32 -0.55 -7.93
N ASP A 206 -5.15 0.16 -7.16
CA ASP A 206 -6.56 0.44 -7.51
C ASP A 206 -7.29 -0.81 -8.04
N GLY A 207 -7.03 -1.96 -7.38
CA GLY A 207 -7.60 -3.25 -7.72
C GLY A 207 -6.89 -4.03 -8.84
N VAL A 208 -5.94 -3.46 -9.58
CA VAL A 208 -5.12 -4.17 -10.56
C VAL A 208 -4.09 -5.02 -9.83
N PRO A 209 -4.07 -6.36 -9.98
CA PRO A 209 -3.07 -7.23 -9.34
C PRO A 209 -1.69 -7.06 -9.99
N LEU A 210 -0.66 -6.89 -9.17
CA LEU A 210 0.71 -6.59 -9.62
C LEU A 210 1.65 -7.79 -9.61
N ASN A 211 1.32 -8.86 -8.89
CA ASN A 211 2.16 -10.05 -8.77
C ASN A 211 2.37 -10.73 -10.12
N GLU A 212 3.61 -11.05 -10.44
CA GLU A 212 4.04 -11.65 -11.71
C GLU A 212 4.07 -13.18 -11.58
N VAL A 213 3.39 -13.88 -12.48
CA VAL A 213 3.40 -15.34 -12.51
C VAL A 213 4.69 -15.83 -13.17
N SER A 214 5.29 -16.92 -12.65
CA SER A 214 6.48 -17.58 -13.20
C SER A 214 7.64 -16.64 -13.54
N GLN A 215 7.83 -15.62 -12.71
CA GLN A 215 8.95 -14.70 -12.85
C GLN A 215 10.28 -15.45 -12.59
N ALA A 216 11.32 -15.13 -13.36
CA ALA A 216 12.61 -15.85 -13.31
C ALA A 216 13.28 -15.80 -11.92
N HIS A 217 13.12 -14.71 -11.17
CA HIS A 217 13.63 -14.56 -9.82
C HIS A 217 12.76 -15.33 -8.79
N GLY A 218 11.43 -15.25 -8.91
CA GLY A 218 10.50 -15.94 -8.04
C GLY A 218 9.04 -15.76 -8.45
N HIS A 219 8.26 -16.81 -8.33
CA HIS A 219 6.82 -16.78 -8.59
C HIS A 219 6.11 -15.83 -7.62
N GLY A 220 5.35 -14.87 -8.16
CA GLY A 220 4.64 -13.86 -7.38
C GLY A 220 5.38 -12.53 -7.23
N TYR A 221 6.53 -12.35 -7.86
CA TYR A 221 7.32 -11.11 -7.80
C TYR A 221 6.49 -9.86 -8.06
N ALA A 222 6.58 -8.86 -7.19
CA ALA A 222 5.78 -7.64 -7.24
C ALA A 222 6.61 -6.41 -6.85
N ASP A 223 7.17 -5.74 -7.84
CA ASP A 223 7.88 -4.47 -7.69
C ASP A 223 6.88 -3.31 -7.59
N THR A 224 6.97 -2.51 -6.54
CA THR A 224 6.14 -1.33 -6.29
C THR A 224 6.90 0.00 -6.43
N TYR A 225 8.17 -0.02 -6.84
CA TYR A 225 8.98 1.19 -7.07
C TYR A 225 8.43 2.13 -8.15
N PHE A 226 7.59 1.62 -9.06
CA PHE A 226 6.95 2.43 -10.08
C PHE A 226 5.82 3.32 -9.54
N ILE A 227 5.30 3.04 -8.35
CA ILE A 227 4.23 3.81 -7.73
C ILE A 227 4.83 5.09 -7.15
N ILE A 228 4.28 6.24 -7.54
CA ILE A 228 4.70 7.55 -7.04
C ILE A 228 4.06 7.74 -5.65
N PRO A 229 4.86 7.82 -4.55
CA PRO A 229 4.30 7.82 -3.18
C PRO A 229 3.36 8.99 -2.92
N GLU A 230 3.60 10.16 -3.52
CA GLU A 230 2.77 11.36 -3.39
C GLU A 230 1.35 11.20 -3.96
N LEU A 231 1.13 10.18 -4.78
CA LEU A 231 -0.18 9.85 -5.35
C LEU A 231 -0.91 8.77 -4.56
N VAL A 232 -0.30 8.17 -3.55
CA VAL A 232 -0.95 7.18 -2.70
C VAL A 232 -1.74 7.89 -1.60
N GLN A 233 -3.05 7.79 -1.66
CA GLN A 233 -3.97 8.39 -0.69
C GLN A 233 -4.26 7.44 0.47
N PHE A 234 -4.49 6.16 0.16
CA PHE A 234 -4.79 5.12 1.12
C PHE A 234 -4.00 3.86 0.84
N LEU A 235 -3.71 3.15 1.93
CA LEU A 235 -3.19 1.80 1.91
C LEU A 235 -4.15 0.92 2.72
N ARG A 236 -4.67 -0.15 2.11
CA ARG A 236 -5.35 -1.21 2.85
C ARG A 236 -4.41 -2.40 2.95
N VAL A 237 -4.18 -2.86 4.16
CA VAL A 237 -3.43 -4.09 4.43
C VAL A 237 -4.33 -5.05 5.17
N THR A 238 -4.69 -6.17 4.52
CA THR A 238 -5.47 -7.24 5.13
C THR A 238 -4.53 -8.40 5.41
N GLU A 239 -4.21 -8.62 6.66
CA GLU A 239 -3.32 -9.70 7.09
C GLU A 239 -4.08 -11.02 7.21
N GLY A 240 -3.65 -12.02 6.45
CA GLY A 240 -4.31 -13.31 6.32
C GLY A 240 -5.39 -13.37 5.23
N PRO A 241 -5.88 -14.56 4.86
CA PRO A 241 -6.82 -14.78 3.75
C PRO A 241 -8.28 -14.68 4.20
N TYR A 242 -8.76 -13.52 4.69
CA TYR A 242 -10.08 -13.40 5.31
C TYR A 242 -11.13 -12.67 4.47
N ASP A 243 -10.73 -11.87 3.48
CA ASP A 243 -11.65 -11.15 2.58
C ASP A 243 -11.92 -12.01 1.32
N PRO A 244 -13.18 -12.33 0.97
CA PRO A 244 -13.50 -13.13 -0.22
C PRO A 244 -12.97 -12.54 -1.54
N SER A 245 -12.68 -11.25 -1.60
CA SER A 245 -12.09 -10.60 -2.78
C SER A 245 -10.61 -10.91 -2.99
N GLN A 246 -9.87 -11.40 -1.94
CA GLN A 246 -8.45 -11.76 -2.04
C GLN A 246 -8.30 -12.97 -2.95
N GLY A 247 -7.40 -12.87 -3.93
CA GLY A 247 -7.15 -13.90 -4.93
C GLY A 247 -5.85 -14.66 -4.74
N ASP A 248 -5.21 -14.96 -5.85
CA ASP A 248 -3.90 -15.58 -5.90
C ASP A 248 -2.85 -14.75 -5.14
N PHE A 249 -1.89 -15.39 -4.50
CA PHE A 249 -0.86 -14.81 -3.62
C PHE A 249 -1.36 -14.21 -2.29
N GLY A 250 -2.66 -14.10 -2.03
CA GLY A 250 -3.22 -13.59 -0.77
C GLY A 250 -3.10 -14.56 0.40
N VAL A 251 -1.93 -15.13 0.64
CA VAL A 251 -1.63 -16.18 1.65
C VAL A 251 -1.34 -15.57 3.01
N ALA A 252 -0.32 -14.72 3.10
CA ALA A 252 0.01 -13.94 4.28
C ALA A 252 -0.91 -12.72 4.41
N GLY A 253 -1.41 -12.21 3.29
CA GLY A 253 -2.31 -11.08 3.25
C GLY A 253 -2.39 -10.41 1.88
N THR A 254 -3.02 -9.24 1.85
CA THR A 254 -3.15 -8.39 0.66
C THR A 254 -2.78 -6.97 1.01
N VAL A 255 -2.01 -6.32 0.15
CA VAL A 255 -1.70 -4.88 0.20
C VAL A 255 -2.32 -4.20 -1.00
N GLU A 256 -3.22 -3.26 -0.78
CA GLU A 256 -3.86 -2.49 -1.83
C GLU A 256 -3.53 -1.01 -1.71
N TYR A 257 -2.89 -0.48 -2.74
CA TYR A 257 -2.63 0.95 -2.90
C TYR A 257 -3.81 1.60 -3.60
N GLN A 258 -4.35 2.64 -3.01
CA GLN A 258 -5.40 3.47 -3.60
C GLN A 258 -4.85 4.84 -3.95
N LEU A 259 -4.93 5.20 -5.22
CA LEU A 259 -4.39 6.44 -5.74
C LEU A 259 -5.38 7.59 -5.62
N GLY A 260 -4.82 8.77 -5.40
CA GLY A 260 -5.55 10.02 -5.41
C GLY A 260 -4.65 11.19 -5.05
N LEU A 261 -5.02 12.37 -5.50
CA LEU A 261 -4.34 13.62 -5.16
C LEU A 261 -5.40 14.63 -4.71
N GLU A 262 -5.44 14.97 -3.42
CA GLU A 262 -6.45 15.91 -2.90
C GLU A 262 -6.10 17.36 -3.23
N ARG A 263 -4.80 17.69 -3.11
CA ARG A 263 -4.35 19.04 -3.42
C ARG A 263 -4.50 19.31 -4.92
N ARG A 264 -5.17 20.44 -5.26
CA ARG A 264 -5.24 20.95 -6.62
C ARG A 264 -4.06 21.90 -6.89
N GLY A 265 -3.71 22.10 -8.15
CA GLY A 265 -2.52 22.83 -8.55
C GLY A 265 -1.30 21.94 -8.71
N ILE A 266 -0.11 22.52 -8.73
CA ILE A 266 1.17 21.84 -8.94
C ILE A 266 1.92 21.75 -7.61
N THR A 267 2.44 20.56 -7.29
CA THR A 267 3.43 20.39 -6.24
C THR A 267 4.73 19.88 -6.88
N ALA A 268 5.80 20.63 -6.72
CA ALA A 268 7.13 20.27 -7.22
C ALA A 268 8.08 20.10 -6.03
N SER A 269 8.74 18.94 -5.94
CA SER A 269 9.72 18.66 -4.89
C SER A 269 11.06 18.25 -5.49
N ALA A 270 12.14 18.86 -5.01
CA ALA A 270 13.51 18.50 -5.36
C ALA A 270 14.30 18.15 -4.09
N SER A 271 15.00 17.03 -4.11
CA SER A 271 15.82 16.60 -2.98
C SER A 271 17.25 16.29 -3.45
N TYR A 272 18.19 16.57 -2.54
CA TYR A 272 19.59 16.20 -2.66
C TYR A 272 20.10 15.65 -1.33
N GLY A 273 20.92 14.61 -1.36
CA GLY A 273 21.39 13.98 -0.15
C GLY A 273 22.69 13.19 -0.29
N SER A 274 23.00 12.42 0.73
CA SER A 274 24.16 11.53 0.81
C SER A 274 24.28 10.67 -0.45
N PHE A 275 25.50 10.31 -0.81
CA PHE A 275 25.82 9.46 -1.98
C PHE A 275 25.33 10.04 -3.33
N ALA A 276 25.32 11.38 -3.44
CA ALA A 276 24.82 12.12 -4.61
C ALA A 276 23.37 11.73 -4.99
N SER A 277 22.57 11.31 -4.01
CA SER A 277 21.17 10.97 -4.23
C SER A 277 20.39 12.22 -4.63
N ARG A 278 19.62 12.12 -5.70
CA ARG A 278 18.78 13.19 -6.26
C ARG A 278 17.40 12.64 -6.52
N ARG A 279 16.40 13.43 -6.17
CA ARG A 279 14.99 13.09 -6.43
C ARG A 279 14.26 14.34 -6.90
N LEU A 280 13.53 14.22 -7.99
CA LEU A 280 12.60 15.22 -8.48
C LEU A 280 11.22 14.59 -8.59
N SER A 281 10.23 15.20 -7.97
CA SER A 281 8.83 14.79 -8.04
C SER A 281 8.01 16.00 -8.47
N LEU A 282 7.12 15.78 -9.45
CA LEU A 282 6.15 16.77 -9.92
C LEU A 282 4.79 16.09 -9.93
N VAL A 283 3.84 16.61 -9.16
CA VAL A 283 2.44 16.14 -9.18
C VAL A 283 1.51 17.31 -9.48
N TRP A 284 0.53 17.05 -10.32
CA TRP A 284 -0.47 18.02 -10.74
C TRP A 284 -1.87 17.48 -10.57
N GLY A 285 -2.66 18.20 -9.78
CA GLY A 285 -4.11 18.02 -9.67
C GLY A 285 -4.81 19.17 -10.41
N PRO A 286 -5.47 18.92 -11.56
CA PRO A 286 -6.16 19.97 -12.29
C PRO A 286 -7.19 20.69 -11.41
N PRO A 287 -7.30 22.03 -11.49
CA PRO A 287 -8.39 22.77 -10.85
C PRO A 287 -9.75 22.19 -11.27
N GLU A 288 -10.76 22.28 -10.39
CA GLU A 288 -12.13 21.82 -10.65
C GLU A 288 -12.31 20.31 -10.87
N SER A 289 -11.23 19.51 -10.74
CA SER A 289 -11.26 18.05 -10.86
C SER A 289 -11.33 17.37 -9.49
N THR A 290 -11.72 16.08 -9.48
CA THR A 290 -11.73 15.25 -8.27
C THR A 290 -10.33 14.76 -7.88
N ALA A 291 -10.17 14.25 -6.66
CA ALA A 291 -8.91 13.62 -6.22
C ALA A 291 -8.46 12.46 -7.13
N ALA A 292 -9.40 11.85 -7.86
CA ALA A 292 -9.12 10.79 -8.82
C ALA A 292 -8.52 11.28 -10.16
N THR A 293 -8.34 12.61 -10.36
CA THR A 293 -7.71 13.16 -11.56
C THR A 293 -6.39 13.82 -11.21
N PHE A 294 -5.30 13.28 -11.76
CA PHE A 294 -3.93 13.73 -11.48
C PHE A 294 -2.95 13.31 -12.57
N VAL A 295 -1.79 13.95 -12.57
CA VAL A 295 -0.57 13.53 -13.28
C VAL A 295 0.59 13.61 -12.30
N GLY A 296 1.48 12.62 -12.31
CA GLY A 296 2.69 12.61 -11.50
C GLY A 296 3.89 12.12 -12.30
N VAL A 297 5.04 12.75 -12.07
CA VAL A 297 6.34 12.38 -12.61
C VAL A 297 7.32 12.24 -11.44
N LEU A 298 8.13 11.18 -11.47
CA LEU A 298 9.17 10.93 -10.49
C LEU A 298 10.47 10.57 -11.20
N LEU A 299 11.54 11.28 -10.87
CA LEU A 299 12.91 10.99 -11.32
C LEU A 299 13.80 10.79 -10.10
N ARG A 300 14.57 9.71 -10.06
CA ARG A 300 15.50 9.40 -8.99
C ARG A 300 16.82 8.90 -9.56
N GLN A 301 17.92 9.32 -8.96
CA GLN A 301 19.26 8.77 -9.24
C GLN A 301 20.18 8.93 -8.03
N GLY A 302 21.18 8.08 -7.93
CA GLY A 302 22.20 8.15 -6.89
C GLY A 302 23.37 7.22 -7.19
N HIS A 303 24.50 7.46 -6.51
CA HIS A 303 25.67 6.59 -6.63
C HIS A 303 25.56 5.35 -5.71
N GLY A 304 24.70 5.44 -4.65
CA GLY A 304 24.61 4.42 -3.60
C GLY A 304 25.75 4.52 -2.60
N PHE A 305 25.63 3.81 -1.49
CA PHE A 305 26.51 3.90 -0.32
C PHE A 305 27.73 2.94 -0.35
N GLY A 306 28.18 2.56 -1.53
CA GLY A 306 29.33 1.70 -1.76
C GLY A 306 29.46 1.31 -3.22
N PRO A 307 30.44 0.48 -3.56
CA PRO A 307 30.67 0.07 -4.95
C PRO A 307 29.48 -0.70 -5.52
N ASN A 308 29.23 -0.52 -6.80
CA ASN A 308 28.16 -1.14 -7.59
C ASN A 308 26.73 -1.00 -6.97
N ARG A 309 26.40 0.17 -6.38
CA ARG A 309 25.06 0.48 -5.84
C ARG A 309 24.41 1.69 -6.51
N ALA A 310 24.92 2.11 -7.67
CA ALA A 310 24.33 3.22 -8.42
C ALA A 310 22.95 2.84 -8.98
N TYR A 311 22.04 3.80 -8.97
CA TYR A 311 20.69 3.61 -9.50
C TYR A 311 20.18 4.83 -10.25
N ALA A 312 19.28 4.61 -11.21
CA ALA A 312 18.49 5.64 -11.87
C ALA A 312 17.13 5.08 -12.25
N ASN A 313 16.08 5.80 -11.92
CA ASN A 313 14.72 5.43 -12.31
C ASN A 313 13.89 6.66 -12.70
N ALA A 314 12.91 6.42 -13.56
CA ALA A 314 11.94 7.41 -14.01
C ALA A 314 10.54 6.78 -14.04
N GLY A 315 9.56 7.50 -13.55
CA GLY A 315 8.16 7.08 -13.52
C GLY A 315 7.21 8.21 -13.92
N LEU A 316 6.15 7.83 -14.64
CA LEU A 316 5.01 8.68 -15.00
C LEU A 316 3.74 7.95 -14.62
N MET A 317 2.82 8.61 -13.94
CA MET A 317 1.48 8.12 -13.65
C MET A 317 0.46 9.20 -13.97
N ALA A 318 -0.64 8.82 -14.61
CA ALA A 318 -1.74 9.73 -14.90
C ALA A 318 -3.08 9.03 -14.74
N GLN A 319 -4.04 9.72 -14.17
CA GLN A 319 -5.41 9.25 -14.02
C GLN A 319 -6.39 10.38 -14.28
N THR A 320 -7.51 10.06 -14.92
CA THR A 320 -8.64 10.98 -15.05
C THR A 320 -9.95 10.28 -14.78
N GLU A 321 -10.86 10.98 -14.10
CA GLU A 321 -12.23 10.55 -13.86
C GLU A 321 -13.18 11.41 -14.72
N LEU A 322 -13.91 10.76 -15.63
CA LEU A 322 -14.91 11.37 -16.50
C LEU A 322 -16.31 11.00 -15.98
N ARG A 323 -17.20 11.98 -15.88
CA ARG A 323 -18.62 11.74 -15.60
C ARG A 323 -19.36 11.47 -16.91
N LEU A 324 -19.86 10.26 -17.13
CA LEU A 324 -20.68 9.90 -18.30
C LEU A 324 -22.17 10.16 -18.06
N GLY A 325 -22.55 10.47 -16.83
CA GLY A 325 -23.92 10.76 -16.40
C GLY A 325 -23.94 11.00 -14.89
N PRO A 326 -25.16 11.26 -14.32
CA PRO A 326 -25.30 11.55 -12.89
C PRO A 326 -24.75 10.43 -11.99
N GLU A 327 -24.95 9.19 -12.42
CA GLU A 327 -24.63 7.99 -11.64
C GLU A 327 -23.49 7.15 -12.21
N THR A 328 -22.91 7.56 -13.36
CA THR A 328 -21.90 6.76 -14.07
C THR A 328 -20.60 7.55 -14.25
N LYS A 329 -19.50 6.93 -13.83
CA LYS A 329 -18.17 7.48 -13.94
C LYS A 329 -17.27 6.51 -14.68
N LEU A 330 -16.37 7.05 -15.50
CA LEU A 330 -15.32 6.34 -16.20
C LEU A 330 -13.97 6.84 -15.70
N ARG A 331 -13.14 5.94 -15.18
CA ARG A 331 -11.77 6.24 -14.75
C ARG A 331 -10.78 5.63 -15.74
N LEU A 332 -9.89 6.44 -16.26
CA LEU A 332 -8.81 6.04 -17.15
C LEU A 332 -7.49 6.22 -16.40
N PHE A 333 -6.66 5.20 -16.37
CA PHE A 333 -5.36 5.21 -15.71
C PHE A 333 -4.27 4.72 -16.63
N GLY A 334 -3.09 5.35 -16.56
CA GLY A 334 -1.88 4.93 -17.24
C GLY A 334 -0.64 5.17 -16.39
N ALA A 335 0.30 4.22 -16.44
CA ALA A 335 1.61 4.35 -15.79
C ALA A 335 2.71 3.80 -16.69
N SER A 336 3.89 4.43 -16.62
CA SER A 336 5.10 4.01 -17.32
C SER A 336 6.30 4.19 -16.39
N TYR A 337 7.16 3.18 -16.29
CA TYR A 337 8.31 3.18 -15.40
C TYR A 337 9.50 2.48 -16.05
N GLY A 338 10.70 3.00 -15.77
CA GLY A 338 11.96 2.38 -16.13
C GLY A 338 13.01 2.59 -15.04
N ALA A 339 13.80 1.56 -14.77
CA ALA A 339 14.89 1.59 -13.79
C ALA A 339 16.11 0.84 -14.28
N ARG A 340 17.28 1.29 -13.79
CA ARG A 340 18.57 0.59 -13.85
C ARG A 340 19.21 0.70 -12.48
N TYR A 341 19.80 -0.39 -12.00
CA TYR A 341 20.43 -0.44 -10.69
C TYR A 341 21.60 -1.42 -10.68
N GLY A 342 22.61 -1.09 -9.88
CA GLY A 342 23.67 -2.01 -9.48
C GLY A 342 23.30 -2.70 -8.17
N SER A 343 23.90 -3.84 -7.91
CA SER A 343 23.82 -4.57 -6.65
C SER A 343 25.23 -5.01 -6.21
N ALA A 344 25.53 -4.83 -4.94
CA ALA A 344 26.78 -5.34 -4.37
C ALA A 344 26.68 -6.85 -4.08
N GLY A 345 25.46 -7.40 -4.03
CA GLY A 345 25.22 -8.78 -3.64
C GLY A 345 25.57 -9.03 -2.18
N VAL A 346 26.02 -10.24 -1.89
CA VAL A 346 26.38 -10.66 -0.53
C VAL A 346 27.89 -10.82 -0.37
N VAL A 347 28.38 -10.57 0.85
CA VAL A 347 29.78 -10.80 1.23
C VAL A 347 29.86 -11.79 2.40
N ARG A 348 30.95 -12.57 2.45
CA ARG A 348 31.21 -13.51 3.54
C ARG A 348 31.73 -12.75 4.77
N GLU A 349 31.15 -13.00 5.93
CA GLU A 349 31.57 -12.37 7.18
C GLU A 349 33.06 -12.60 7.48
N THR A 350 33.56 -13.84 7.27
CA THR A 350 34.97 -14.16 7.50
C THR A 350 35.91 -13.40 6.58
N ASP A 351 35.50 -13.13 5.33
CA ASP A 351 36.37 -12.40 4.41
C ASP A 351 36.36 -10.88 4.70
N VAL A 352 35.27 -10.36 5.25
CA VAL A 352 35.21 -8.98 5.76
C VAL A 352 36.10 -8.82 6.98
N VAL A 353 36.03 -9.75 7.96
CA VAL A 353 36.85 -9.72 9.18
C VAL A 353 38.35 -9.83 8.87
N ASP A 354 38.70 -10.68 7.95
CA ASP A 354 40.09 -10.95 7.55
C ASP A 354 40.61 -9.98 6.45
N SER A 355 39.84 -8.96 6.07
CA SER A 355 40.15 -7.98 5.01
C SER A 355 40.58 -8.60 3.69
N ARG A 356 39.83 -9.61 3.23
CA ARG A 356 40.14 -10.37 1.99
C ARG A 356 39.38 -9.91 0.75
N LEU A 357 38.43 -8.95 0.91
CA LEU A 357 37.68 -8.43 -0.21
C LEU A 357 38.53 -7.43 -1.03
N PRO A 358 38.23 -7.22 -2.32
CA PRO A 358 39.02 -6.38 -3.22
C PRO A 358 38.88 -4.87 -2.99
N CYS A 359 38.46 -4.44 -1.82
CA CYS A 359 38.38 -3.05 -1.41
C CYS A 359 39.50 -2.70 -0.44
N ASP A 360 39.60 -1.41 -0.03
CA ASP A 360 40.59 -0.99 0.94
C ASP A 360 40.45 -1.77 2.27
N ALA A 361 41.55 -1.99 2.94
CA ALA A 361 41.61 -2.87 4.12
C ALA A 361 40.98 -2.27 5.40
N ASP A 362 40.47 -1.04 5.36
CA ASP A 362 39.73 -0.47 6.47
C ASP A 362 38.36 -1.14 6.65
N ALA A 363 37.86 -1.13 7.88
CA ALA A 363 36.67 -1.88 8.27
C ALA A 363 35.39 -1.42 7.57
N ASP A 364 35.30 -0.14 7.15
CA ASP A 364 34.13 0.37 6.42
C ASP A 364 34.18 -0.06 4.95
N SER A 365 35.32 0.11 4.30
CA SER A 365 35.51 -0.32 2.92
C SER A 365 35.26 -1.83 2.76
N GLN A 366 35.70 -2.66 3.70
CA GLN A 366 35.44 -4.11 3.69
C GLN A 366 33.96 -4.43 3.95
N PHE A 367 33.29 -3.73 4.87
CA PHE A 367 31.87 -3.97 5.19
C PHE A 367 30.94 -3.66 4.00
N PHE A 368 31.25 -2.58 3.25
CA PHE A 368 30.43 -2.15 2.10
C PHE A 368 30.96 -2.70 0.76
N CYS A 369 31.94 -3.58 0.75
CA CYS A 369 32.56 -4.15 -0.44
C CYS A 369 31.64 -5.10 -1.20
N LEU A 370 32.16 -5.67 -2.29
CA LEU A 370 31.51 -6.67 -3.15
C LEU A 370 32.55 -7.66 -3.69
N TYR A 371 32.06 -8.80 -4.18
CA TYR A 371 32.89 -9.75 -4.95
C TYR A 371 32.76 -9.55 -6.47
N ASP A 372 31.53 -9.44 -6.95
CA ASP A 372 31.23 -9.44 -8.38
C ASP A 372 30.57 -8.12 -8.82
N PRO A 373 31.26 -7.29 -9.63
CA PRO A 373 30.70 -6.02 -10.11
C PRO A 373 29.63 -6.19 -11.21
N ASN A 374 29.41 -7.41 -11.72
CA ASN A 374 28.43 -7.66 -12.79
C ASN A 374 27.01 -7.92 -12.26
N GLN A 375 26.74 -7.59 -10.99
CA GLN A 375 25.43 -7.73 -10.36
C GLN A 375 24.59 -6.47 -10.52
N GLY A 376 23.26 -6.63 -10.46
CA GLY A 376 22.27 -5.56 -10.61
C GLY A 376 21.30 -5.84 -11.76
N GLY A 377 20.54 -4.84 -12.18
CA GLY A 377 19.47 -5.10 -13.12
C GLY A 377 18.91 -3.90 -13.86
N ALA A 378 17.87 -4.17 -14.61
CA ALA A 378 17.02 -3.20 -15.28
C ALA A 378 15.57 -3.69 -15.28
N SER A 379 14.64 -2.75 -15.17
CA SER A 379 13.22 -3.00 -15.01
C SER A 379 12.42 -1.99 -15.81
N GLN A 380 11.40 -2.46 -16.53
CA GLN A 380 10.42 -1.61 -17.21
C GLN A 380 9.01 -2.14 -16.94
N ARG A 381 8.06 -1.23 -16.69
CA ARG A 381 6.65 -1.56 -16.48
C ARG A 381 5.75 -0.51 -17.10
N HIS A 382 4.76 -0.97 -17.85
CA HIS A 382 3.71 -0.13 -18.43
C HIS A 382 2.36 -0.72 -18.02
N ILE A 383 1.46 0.12 -17.51
CA ILE A 383 0.13 -0.28 -17.08
C ILE A 383 -0.89 0.66 -17.72
N ALA A 384 -1.98 0.10 -18.20
CA ALA A 384 -3.17 0.86 -18.54
C ALA A 384 -4.40 0.16 -17.97
N SER A 385 -5.35 0.95 -17.45
CA SER A 385 -6.64 0.42 -17.01
C SER A 385 -7.78 1.39 -17.28
N VAL A 386 -8.96 0.81 -17.47
CA VAL A 386 -10.24 1.51 -17.63
C VAL A 386 -11.21 0.93 -16.62
N GLU A 387 -11.81 1.77 -15.79
CA GLU A 387 -12.82 1.36 -14.81
C GLU A 387 -14.10 2.16 -15.01
N LEU A 388 -15.21 1.44 -15.18
CA LEU A 388 -16.55 1.98 -15.18
C LEU A 388 -17.18 1.72 -13.82
N THR A 389 -17.63 2.78 -13.13
CA THR A 389 -18.41 2.69 -11.90
C THR A 389 -19.79 3.28 -12.17
N SER A 390 -20.86 2.53 -11.87
CA SER A 390 -22.23 3.00 -11.97
C SER A 390 -22.96 2.78 -10.64
N ARG A 391 -23.65 3.81 -10.16
CA ARG A 391 -24.62 3.67 -9.08
C ARG A 391 -25.92 3.16 -9.70
N LEU A 392 -26.52 2.22 -9.02
CA LEU A 392 -27.77 1.60 -9.44
C LEU A 392 -28.90 2.08 -8.53
N GLU A 393 -30.14 1.82 -8.95
CA GLU A 393 -31.32 2.09 -8.13
C GLU A 393 -31.19 1.45 -6.74
N ARG A 394 -31.84 2.05 -5.75
CA ARG A 394 -31.81 1.62 -4.33
C ARG A 394 -30.42 1.58 -3.70
N GLY A 395 -29.44 2.35 -4.22
CA GLY A 395 -28.10 2.43 -3.69
C GLY A 395 -27.17 1.28 -4.04
N GLY A 396 -27.53 0.45 -5.01
CA GLY A 396 -26.65 -0.57 -5.57
C GLY A 396 -25.44 0.03 -6.29
N ARG A 397 -24.42 -0.79 -6.54
CA ARG A 397 -23.19 -0.37 -7.23
C ARG A 397 -22.70 -1.45 -8.17
N PHE A 398 -22.31 -1.03 -9.37
CA PHE A 398 -21.63 -1.86 -10.36
C PHE A 398 -20.28 -1.25 -10.68
N VAL A 399 -19.23 -2.07 -10.67
CA VAL A 399 -17.87 -1.67 -11.05
C VAL A 399 -17.34 -2.68 -12.03
N GLN A 400 -16.82 -2.21 -13.17
CA GLN A 400 -16.18 -3.03 -14.17
C GLN A 400 -14.85 -2.42 -14.54
N GLN A 401 -13.75 -3.20 -14.47
CA GLN A 401 -12.40 -2.76 -14.80
C GLN A 401 -11.77 -3.71 -15.81
N ALA A 402 -11.11 -3.13 -16.81
CA ALA A 402 -10.20 -3.83 -17.73
C ALA A 402 -8.80 -3.28 -17.54
N PHE A 403 -7.78 -4.12 -17.63
CA PHE A 403 -6.39 -3.70 -17.49
C PHE A 403 -5.42 -4.48 -18.38
N VAL A 404 -4.30 -3.84 -18.68
CA VAL A 404 -3.15 -4.46 -19.37
C VAL A 404 -1.87 -4.02 -18.67
N ILE A 405 -0.93 -4.96 -18.51
CA ILE A 405 0.39 -4.75 -17.95
C ILE A 405 1.41 -5.32 -18.94
N ALA A 406 2.38 -4.50 -19.37
CA ALA A 406 3.56 -4.96 -20.09
C ALA A 406 4.77 -4.81 -19.16
N ARG A 407 5.56 -5.85 -19.02
CA ARG A 407 6.67 -5.92 -18.06
C ARG A 407 7.92 -6.52 -18.70
N GLN A 408 9.07 -5.90 -18.42
CA GLN A 408 10.39 -6.46 -18.73
C GLN A 408 11.27 -6.28 -17.51
N MET A 409 12.04 -7.30 -17.17
CA MET A 409 13.03 -7.28 -16.10
C MET A 409 14.23 -8.13 -16.47
N ARG A 410 15.40 -7.69 -16.03
CA ARG A 410 16.64 -8.45 -16.02
C ARG A 410 17.34 -8.19 -14.69
N SER A 411 17.68 -9.25 -13.96
CA SER A 411 18.49 -9.22 -12.75
C SER A 411 19.73 -10.10 -12.93
N ARG A 412 20.82 -9.73 -12.29
CA ARG A 412 22.07 -10.50 -12.22
C ARG A 412 22.50 -10.60 -10.77
N GLU A 413 22.70 -11.82 -10.31
CA GLU A 413 23.03 -12.13 -8.92
C GLU A 413 24.07 -13.24 -8.83
N ASN A 414 24.93 -13.14 -7.82
CA ASN A 414 25.98 -14.12 -7.57
C ASN A 414 26.06 -14.42 -6.07
N PHE A 415 25.48 -15.54 -5.64
CA PHE A 415 25.49 -15.96 -4.25
C PHE A 415 26.64 -16.89 -3.91
N THR A 416 27.14 -17.68 -4.86
CA THR A 416 28.03 -18.82 -4.59
C THR A 416 29.43 -18.68 -5.17
N GLY A 417 29.67 -17.71 -6.05
CA GLY A 417 30.97 -17.39 -6.63
C GLY A 417 31.41 -18.38 -7.69
N PHE A 418 32.15 -19.43 -7.29
CA PHE A 418 32.70 -20.50 -8.13
C PHE A 418 32.40 -21.86 -7.51
N LEU A 419 31.16 -22.18 -7.19
CA LEU A 419 30.76 -23.44 -6.54
C LEU A 419 29.85 -24.32 -7.41
N GLN A 420 28.98 -23.69 -8.23
CA GLN A 420 27.89 -24.36 -8.94
C GLN A 420 28.30 -24.86 -10.34
N ASP A 421 29.28 -24.24 -10.94
CA ASP A 421 29.73 -24.64 -12.28
C ASP A 421 30.43 -26.01 -12.26
N THR A 422 30.13 -26.82 -13.24
CA THR A 422 30.77 -28.13 -13.46
C THR A 422 31.47 -28.11 -14.81
N PRO A 423 32.67 -27.49 -14.93
CA PRO A 423 33.36 -27.39 -16.17
C PRO A 423 33.88 -28.77 -16.63
N PRO A 424 34.19 -28.98 -17.92
CA PRO A 424 34.88 -30.17 -18.40
C PRO A 424 36.18 -30.42 -17.60
N ILE A 425 36.60 -31.69 -17.53
CA ILE A 425 37.83 -32.08 -16.82
C ILE A 425 39.04 -31.33 -17.37
N GLY A 426 39.74 -30.60 -16.47
CA GLY A 426 40.91 -29.82 -16.82
C GLY A 426 40.62 -28.36 -17.18
N GLU A 427 39.36 -27.92 -17.15
CA GLU A 427 39.00 -26.53 -17.30
C GLU A 427 38.69 -25.90 -15.93
N ALA A 428 39.01 -24.59 -15.79
CA ALA A 428 38.69 -23.82 -14.60
C ALA A 428 37.20 -23.50 -14.54
N GLN A 429 36.67 -23.29 -13.34
CA GLN A 429 35.30 -22.85 -13.14
C GLN A 429 35.02 -21.48 -13.80
N ARG A 430 33.85 -21.34 -14.40
CA ARG A 430 33.51 -20.17 -15.23
C ARG A 430 32.81 -19.06 -14.43
N GLY A 431 32.30 -19.36 -13.23
CA GLY A 431 31.59 -18.47 -12.34
C GLY A 431 30.10 -18.78 -12.22
N ASP A 432 29.50 -18.33 -11.13
CA ASP A 432 28.12 -18.65 -10.76
C ASP A 432 27.15 -17.49 -10.91
N ASN A 433 27.60 -16.33 -11.47
CA ASN A 433 26.66 -15.21 -11.71
C ASN A 433 25.49 -15.67 -12.58
N THR A 434 24.29 -15.46 -12.11
CA THR A 434 23.06 -15.88 -12.78
C THR A 434 22.32 -14.65 -13.30
N GLU A 435 22.10 -14.58 -14.61
CA GLU A 435 21.21 -13.61 -15.23
C GLU A 435 19.81 -14.20 -15.35
N GLN A 436 18.85 -13.54 -14.72
CA GLN A 436 17.44 -13.85 -14.77
C GLN A 436 16.74 -12.80 -15.63
N SER A 437 15.91 -13.20 -16.58
CA SER A 437 15.14 -12.31 -17.45
C SER A 437 13.68 -12.72 -17.51
N TYR A 438 12.83 -11.72 -17.55
CA TYR A 438 11.38 -11.84 -17.62
C TYR A 438 10.86 -10.84 -18.65
N GLN A 439 9.96 -11.30 -19.51
CA GLN A 439 9.19 -10.47 -20.42
C GLN A 439 7.76 -10.99 -20.43
N GLY A 440 6.81 -10.20 -19.94
CA GLY A 440 5.43 -10.62 -19.77
C GLY A 440 4.43 -9.57 -20.23
N THR A 441 3.30 -10.06 -20.70
CA THR A 441 2.09 -9.28 -20.93
C THR A 441 0.96 -9.92 -20.16
N THR A 442 0.31 -9.13 -19.31
CA THR A 442 -0.88 -9.53 -18.55
C THR A 442 -2.07 -8.72 -19.06
N VAL A 443 -3.18 -9.39 -19.34
CA VAL A 443 -4.47 -8.74 -19.60
C VAL A 443 -5.51 -9.28 -18.65
N GLY A 444 -6.44 -8.42 -18.22
CA GLY A 444 -7.46 -8.88 -17.28
C GLY A 444 -8.70 -8.02 -17.24
N LEU A 445 -9.75 -8.67 -16.74
CA LEU A 445 -11.05 -8.09 -16.45
C LEU A 445 -11.39 -8.38 -14.99
N ARG A 446 -11.96 -7.42 -14.29
CA ARG A 446 -12.56 -7.64 -12.98
C ARG A 446 -13.88 -6.89 -12.89
N GLY A 447 -14.81 -7.48 -12.18
CA GLY A 447 -16.09 -6.86 -11.93
C GLY A 447 -16.52 -7.04 -10.49
N ARG A 448 -17.33 -6.09 -10.01
CA ARG A 448 -17.98 -6.14 -8.70
C ARG A 448 -19.39 -5.60 -8.83
N TYR A 449 -20.33 -6.33 -8.30
CA TYR A 449 -21.72 -5.97 -8.24
C TYR A 449 -22.23 -6.04 -6.79
N THR A 450 -22.75 -4.94 -6.30
CA THR A 450 -23.37 -4.83 -4.98
C THR A 450 -24.81 -4.41 -5.21
N PRO A 451 -25.80 -5.32 -5.05
CA PRO A 451 -27.21 -4.95 -5.20
C PRO A 451 -27.62 -3.97 -4.10
N GLY A 452 -28.53 -3.05 -4.42
CA GLY A 452 -29.10 -2.09 -3.46
C GLY A 452 -30.12 -2.75 -2.52
N LEU A 453 -29.66 -3.75 -1.78
CA LEU A 453 -30.49 -4.49 -0.81
C LEU A 453 -30.16 -4.02 0.60
N THR A 454 -31.13 -4.12 1.50
CA THR A 454 -30.92 -3.99 2.94
C THR A 454 -31.40 -5.29 3.59
N TRP A 455 -30.54 -5.90 4.40
CA TRP A 455 -30.85 -7.13 5.10
C TRP A 455 -30.26 -7.09 6.52
N TRP A 456 -31.07 -7.48 7.52
CA TRP A 456 -30.71 -7.38 8.93
C TRP A 456 -30.08 -6.01 9.28
N GLY A 457 -30.76 -4.93 8.89
CA GLY A 457 -30.33 -3.56 9.18
C GLY A 457 -29.01 -3.13 8.49
N GLN A 458 -28.39 -3.99 7.68
CA GLN A 458 -27.18 -3.67 6.94
C GLN A 458 -27.51 -3.23 5.51
N PRO A 459 -27.03 -2.06 5.06
CA PRO A 459 -27.09 -1.69 3.66
C PRO A 459 -26.05 -2.50 2.87
N GLN A 460 -26.40 -2.90 1.64
CA GLN A 460 -25.53 -3.61 0.72
C GLN A 460 -24.89 -4.88 1.33
N PRO A 461 -25.68 -5.83 1.84
CA PRO A 461 -25.18 -7.01 2.54
C PRO A 461 -24.59 -8.08 1.63
N VAL A 462 -24.73 -7.93 0.31
CA VAL A 462 -24.29 -8.90 -0.71
C VAL A 462 -23.33 -8.22 -1.66
N GLU A 463 -22.20 -8.84 -1.91
CA GLU A 463 -21.28 -8.47 -2.97
C GLU A 463 -20.92 -9.70 -3.80
N LEU A 464 -21.06 -9.59 -5.11
CA LEU A 464 -20.61 -10.55 -6.11
C LEU A 464 -19.42 -9.94 -6.85
N GLY A 465 -18.39 -10.72 -7.08
CA GLY A 465 -17.28 -10.25 -7.87
C GLY A 465 -16.59 -11.35 -8.65
N TYR A 466 -15.81 -10.94 -9.66
CA TYR A 466 -15.02 -11.85 -10.48
C TYR A 466 -13.71 -11.21 -10.92
N VAL A 467 -12.76 -12.05 -11.28
CA VAL A 467 -11.48 -11.72 -11.93
C VAL A 467 -11.24 -12.73 -13.04
N ALA A 468 -10.89 -12.26 -14.22
CA ALA A 468 -10.37 -13.06 -15.32
C ALA A 468 -9.02 -12.46 -15.70
N ARG A 469 -7.94 -13.21 -15.57
CA ARG A 469 -6.57 -12.79 -15.85
C ARG A 469 -5.91 -13.78 -16.77
N TYR A 470 -5.20 -13.27 -17.79
CA TYR A 470 -4.36 -14.04 -18.68
C TYR A 470 -2.97 -13.45 -18.73
N ASP A 471 -1.99 -14.29 -18.52
CA ASP A 471 -0.56 -13.95 -18.57
C ASP A 471 0.12 -14.72 -19.68
N ASN A 472 0.90 -14.04 -20.50
CA ASN A 472 1.79 -14.60 -21.51
C ASN A 472 3.20 -14.13 -21.23
N VAL A 473 4.07 -15.05 -20.85
CA VAL A 473 5.36 -14.77 -20.21
C VAL A 473 6.48 -15.57 -20.86
N HIS A 474 7.57 -14.90 -21.17
CA HIS A 474 8.85 -15.53 -21.46
C HIS A 474 9.79 -15.32 -20.28
N THR A 475 10.23 -16.40 -19.66
CA THR A 475 11.10 -16.39 -18.48
C THR A 475 12.34 -17.24 -18.72
N ARG A 476 13.52 -16.70 -18.38
CA ARG A 476 14.80 -17.36 -18.65
C ARG A 476 15.82 -17.08 -17.57
N ALA A 477 16.64 -18.09 -17.22
CA ALA A 477 17.83 -17.95 -16.39
C ALA A 477 19.05 -18.53 -17.10
N ARG A 478 20.18 -17.79 -17.06
CA ARG A 478 21.45 -18.16 -17.67
C ARG A 478 22.60 -17.94 -16.69
N ARG A 479 23.62 -18.81 -16.75
CA ARG A 479 24.88 -18.58 -16.03
C ARG A 479 25.84 -17.77 -16.88
N LEU A 480 26.50 -16.82 -16.24
CA LEU A 480 27.43 -15.90 -16.87
C LEU A 480 28.86 -16.20 -16.43
N ARG A 481 29.83 -16.04 -17.37
CA ARG A 481 31.26 -16.07 -17.05
C ARG A 481 31.61 -14.90 -16.12
N ASP A 482 32.43 -15.17 -15.10
CA ASP A 482 32.94 -14.16 -14.18
C ASP A 482 33.61 -13.00 -14.96
N LYS A 483 34.48 -13.31 -15.92
CA LYS A 483 35.11 -12.31 -16.79
C LYS A 483 34.22 -12.02 -18.00
N GLY A 484 33.80 -10.77 -18.15
CA GLY A 484 33.04 -10.25 -19.29
C GLY A 484 31.55 -10.56 -19.31
N GLY A 485 31.02 -11.31 -18.35
CA GLY A 485 29.57 -11.55 -18.19
C GLY A 485 28.89 -12.27 -19.36
N ALA A 486 29.65 -12.98 -20.23
CA ALA A 486 29.07 -13.71 -21.35
C ALA A 486 28.36 -14.99 -20.86
N PRO A 487 27.14 -15.29 -21.36
CA PRO A 487 26.44 -16.52 -20.98
C PRO A 487 27.18 -17.75 -21.47
N TYR A 488 27.21 -18.81 -20.65
CA TYR A 488 27.81 -20.08 -20.99
C TYR A 488 26.91 -21.31 -20.79
N ALA A 489 25.84 -21.14 -19.99
CA ALA A 489 24.84 -22.17 -19.78
C ALA A 489 23.46 -21.53 -19.59
N THR A 490 22.44 -22.21 -20.11
CA THR A 490 21.04 -21.86 -19.84
C THR A 490 20.52 -22.80 -18.75
N VAL A 491 20.01 -22.23 -17.65
CA VAL A 491 19.42 -22.98 -16.54
C VAL A 491 17.99 -23.39 -16.90
N PHE A 492 17.22 -22.46 -17.41
CA PHE A 492 15.90 -22.70 -18.02
C PHE A 492 15.56 -21.58 -19.02
N ASP A 493 14.68 -21.90 -19.95
CA ASP A 493 14.13 -20.97 -20.94
C ASP A 493 12.69 -21.42 -21.25
N ASN A 494 11.68 -20.71 -20.68
CA ASN A 494 10.29 -21.15 -20.72
C ASN A 494 9.39 -20.09 -21.32
N GLN A 495 8.49 -20.50 -22.24
CA GLN A 495 7.31 -19.75 -22.59
C GLN A 495 6.12 -20.24 -21.73
N VAL A 496 5.53 -19.35 -20.97
CA VAL A 496 4.47 -19.67 -19.99
C VAL A 496 3.19 -18.92 -20.33
N ARG A 497 2.07 -19.63 -20.30
CA ARG A 497 0.72 -19.07 -20.41
C ARG A 497 -0.07 -19.48 -19.19
N VAL A 498 -0.63 -18.50 -18.47
CA VAL A 498 -1.44 -18.77 -17.29
C VAL A 498 -2.77 -18.05 -17.43
N THR A 499 -3.86 -18.77 -17.20
CA THR A 499 -5.19 -18.17 -17.05
C THR A 499 -5.69 -18.40 -15.63
N ASN A 500 -6.07 -17.34 -14.95
CA ASN A 500 -6.76 -17.40 -13.65
C ASN A 500 -8.16 -16.83 -13.81
N LEU A 501 -9.17 -17.66 -13.50
CA LEU A 501 -10.59 -17.29 -13.46
C LEU A 501 -11.07 -17.43 -12.02
N GLY A 502 -11.37 -16.31 -11.37
CA GLY A 502 -11.87 -16.26 -10.00
C GLY A 502 -13.26 -15.62 -9.93
N ALA A 503 -14.14 -16.18 -9.12
CA ALA A 503 -15.43 -15.57 -8.78
C ALA A 503 -15.66 -15.68 -7.27
N TYR A 504 -16.33 -14.69 -6.67
CA TYR A 504 -16.64 -14.72 -5.25
C TYR A 504 -18.02 -14.15 -4.93
N LEU A 505 -18.57 -14.66 -3.83
CA LEU A 505 -19.73 -14.14 -3.13
C LEU A 505 -19.31 -13.73 -1.72
N SER A 506 -19.66 -12.54 -1.32
CA SER A 506 -19.48 -12.04 0.07
C SER A 506 -20.84 -11.63 0.64
N LEU A 507 -21.13 -12.06 1.84
CA LEU A 507 -22.35 -11.78 2.60
C LEU A 507 -22.01 -11.12 3.92
N ARG A 508 -22.81 -10.12 4.31
CA ARG A 508 -22.71 -9.45 5.61
C ARG A 508 -24.08 -9.30 6.24
N GLY A 509 -24.18 -9.56 7.54
CA GLY A 509 -25.41 -9.37 8.28
C GLY A 509 -25.15 -8.99 9.73
N ALA A 510 -26.04 -8.22 10.33
CA ALA A 510 -26.05 -7.92 11.77
C ALA A 510 -27.36 -8.42 12.38
N PRO A 511 -27.43 -9.74 12.70
CA PRO A 511 -28.65 -10.33 13.27
C PRO A 511 -28.99 -9.72 14.64
N LEU A 512 -28.00 -9.18 15.32
CA LEU A 512 -28.13 -8.50 16.61
C LEU A 512 -27.28 -7.21 16.58
N GLU A 513 -27.65 -6.19 17.33
CA GLU A 513 -26.95 -4.90 17.36
C GLU A 513 -25.46 -5.04 17.79
N TRP A 514 -25.16 -6.02 18.61
CA TRP A 514 -23.83 -6.30 19.11
C TRP A 514 -23.07 -7.36 18.29
N LEU A 515 -23.71 -8.00 17.27
CA LEU A 515 -23.14 -9.10 16.49
C LEU A 515 -23.23 -8.78 14.99
N THR A 516 -22.07 -8.67 14.32
CA THR A 516 -21.97 -8.65 12.87
C THR A 516 -21.29 -9.91 12.38
N LEU A 517 -21.93 -10.61 11.45
CA LEU A 517 -21.41 -11.80 10.79
C LEU A 517 -21.04 -11.46 9.35
N ARG A 518 -19.92 -11.99 8.90
CA ARG A 518 -19.50 -11.93 7.50
C ARG A 518 -19.13 -13.34 7.05
N GLY A 519 -19.50 -13.69 5.86
CA GLY A 519 -19.15 -14.97 5.25
C GLY A 519 -19.07 -14.86 3.76
N GLY A 520 -18.32 -15.73 3.15
CA GLY A 520 -18.19 -15.73 1.70
C GLY A 520 -17.45 -16.95 1.20
N VAL A 521 -17.51 -17.13 -0.09
CA VAL A 521 -16.76 -18.16 -0.79
C VAL A 521 -16.19 -17.55 -2.07
N ARG A 522 -14.95 -17.91 -2.35
CA ARG A 522 -14.30 -17.63 -3.63
C ARG A 522 -13.97 -18.97 -4.29
N VAL A 523 -14.12 -19.03 -5.60
CA VAL A 523 -13.67 -20.13 -6.43
C VAL A 523 -12.65 -19.60 -7.43
N ASP A 524 -11.54 -20.30 -7.58
CA ASP A 524 -10.50 -20.00 -8.56
C ASP A 524 -10.22 -21.21 -9.43
N THR A 525 -10.01 -20.97 -10.72
CA THR A 525 -9.54 -21.95 -11.70
C THR A 525 -8.24 -21.46 -12.29
N PHE A 526 -7.21 -22.29 -12.23
CA PHE A 526 -5.90 -22.04 -12.82
C PHE A 526 -5.70 -22.97 -14.02
N LEU A 527 -5.32 -22.41 -15.16
CA LEU A 527 -4.95 -23.14 -16.37
C LEU A 527 -3.53 -22.73 -16.75
N PHE A 528 -2.65 -23.70 -16.86
CA PHE A 528 -1.24 -23.50 -17.20
C PHE A 528 -0.91 -24.18 -18.52
N GLY A 529 -0.13 -23.49 -19.36
CA GLY A 529 0.57 -24.06 -20.49
C GLY A 529 2.04 -23.62 -20.40
N VAL A 530 2.95 -24.57 -20.38
CA VAL A 530 4.40 -24.33 -20.24
C VAL A 530 5.14 -25.03 -21.37
N GLU A 531 5.92 -24.27 -22.13
CA GLU A 531 6.77 -24.73 -23.21
C GLU A 531 8.24 -24.51 -22.82
N ASP A 532 9.03 -25.58 -22.71
CA ASP A 532 10.46 -25.54 -22.41
C ASP A 532 11.24 -25.36 -23.70
N LEU A 533 11.81 -24.18 -23.91
CA LEU A 533 12.51 -23.80 -25.16
C LEU A 533 13.96 -24.28 -25.17
N ASN A 534 14.50 -24.87 -24.09
CA ASN A 534 15.95 -25.09 -23.95
C ASN A 534 16.40 -26.55 -23.81
N ARG A 535 15.53 -27.49 -23.47
CA ARG A 535 15.97 -28.85 -23.17
C ARG A 535 15.94 -29.76 -24.38
N PRO A 536 17.14 -30.27 -24.87
CA PRO A 536 17.17 -31.36 -25.84
C PRO A 536 16.57 -32.63 -25.25
N ALA A 537 16.05 -33.49 -26.13
CA ALA A 537 15.30 -34.69 -25.76
C ALA A 537 16.11 -35.71 -24.92
N GLU A 538 17.42 -35.77 -25.19
CA GLU A 538 18.37 -36.67 -24.55
C GLU A 538 18.76 -36.29 -23.11
N ASP A 539 18.59 -35.04 -22.69
CA ASP A 539 19.02 -34.55 -21.37
C ASP A 539 17.93 -34.58 -20.31
N ARG A 540 16.85 -35.35 -20.52
CA ARG A 540 15.69 -35.31 -19.64
C ARG A 540 15.79 -36.24 -18.46
N GLN A 541 15.76 -35.67 -17.30
CA GLN A 541 15.24 -36.31 -16.10
C GLN A 541 13.82 -35.80 -15.86
N GLY A 542 12.81 -36.54 -16.33
CA GLY A 542 11.41 -36.21 -16.14
C GLY A 542 10.56 -36.13 -17.41
N ALA A 543 9.28 -35.74 -17.27
CA ALA A 543 8.25 -35.87 -18.29
C ALA A 543 8.24 -34.79 -19.38
N ARG A 544 9.13 -33.82 -19.36
CA ARG A 544 9.12 -32.72 -20.35
C ARG A 544 9.84 -33.08 -21.62
N ILE A 545 9.14 -33.02 -22.76
CA ILE A 545 9.68 -33.17 -24.08
C ILE A 545 10.01 -31.80 -24.67
N PRO A 546 11.20 -31.53 -25.30
CA PRO A 546 11.46 -30.33 -26.03
C PRO A 546 10.30 -30.04 -26.97
N GLU A 547 9.83 -28.77 -26.99
CA GLU A 547 8.73 -28.34 -27.83
C GLU A 547 7.34 -28.91 -27.43
N GLU A 548 7.25 -29.81 -26.45
CA GLU A 548 5.98 -30.19 -25.87
C GLU A 548 5.52 -29.16 -24.81
N SER A 549 4.26 -28.82 -24.87
CA SER A 549 3.60 -27.98 -23.85
C SER A 549 3.17 -28.84 -22.68
N VAL A 550 3.63 -28.51 -21.49
CA VAL A 550 3.09 -29.08 -20.24
C VAL A 550 1.79 -28.34 -19.91
N GLU A 551 0.70 -29.07 -19.76
CA GLU A 551 -0.60 -28.52 -19.36
C GLU A 551 -0.95 -28.96 -17.94
N ALA A 552 -1.36 -28.02 -17.10
CA ALA A 552 -1.87 -28.30 -15.76
C ALA A 552 -3.10 -27.44 -15.47
N TYR A 553 -4.00 -27.97 -14.67
CA TYR A 553 -5.15 -27.22 -14.25
C TYR A 553 -5.49 -27.46 -12.77
N GLY A 554 -6.11 -26.45 -12.14
CA GLY A 554 -6.57 -26.57 -10.77
C GLY A 554 -7.86 -25.82 -10.54
N PHE A 555 -8.67 -26.37 -9.66
CA PHE A 555 -9.87 -25.71 -9.14
C PHE A 555 -9.79 -25.67 -7.61
N PHE A 556 -10.07 -24.52 -7.04
CA PHE A 556 -10.01 -24.32 -5.59
C PHE A 556 -11.17 -23.48 -5.08
N ALA A 557 -11.84 -23.95 -4.04
CA ALA A 557 -12.87 -23.19 -3.32
C ALA A 557 -12.34 -22.71 -1.98
N SER A 558 -12.48 -21.41 -1.71
CA SER A 558 -11.96 -20.72 -0.53
C SER A 558 -13.10 -20.12 0.31
N PRO A 559 -13.71 -20.90 1.22
CA PRO A 559 -14.65 -20.34 2.20
C PRO A 559 -13.92 -19.46 3.21
N ARG A 560 -14.59 -18.40 3.63
CA ARG A 560 -14.10 -17.41 4.60
C ARG A 560 -15.24 -16.92 5.47
N ALA A 561 -14.97 -16.70 6.76
CA ALA A 561 -15.97 -16.22 7.71
C ALA A 561 -15.32 -15.37 8.80
N SER A 562 -16.07 -14.37 9.26
CA SER A 562 -15.69 -13.60 10.46
C SER A 562 -16.92 -13.24 11.29
N ALA A 563 -16.71 -13.11 12.59
CA ALA A 563 -17.71 -12.64 13.55
C ALA A 563 -17.12 -11.49 14.36
N GLU A 564 -17.83 -10.39 14.39
CA GLU A 564 -17.52 -9.19 15.16
C GLU A 564 -18.55 -9.03 16.26
N VAL A 565 -18.08 -9.04 17.51
CA VAL A 565 -18.91 -8.91 18.72
C VAL A 565 -18.56 -7.61 19.43
N ARG A 566 -19.51 -6.70 19.50
CA ARG A 566 -19.37 -5.44 20.24
C ARG A 566 -19.61 -5.72 21.73
N LEU A 567 -18.54 -5.91 22.51
CA LEU A 567 -18.61 -6.19 23.95
C LEU A 567 -19.02 -4.95 24.76
N THR A 568 -18.54 -3.78 24.32
CA THR A 568 -18.95 -2.46 24.82
C THR A 568 -18.93 -1.47 23.68
N PRO A 569 -19.45 -0.23 23.84
CA PRO A 569 -19.31 0.81 22.77
C PRO A 569 -17.87 1.09 22.32
N ARG A 570 -16.87 0.70 23.13
CA ARG A 570 -15.43 0.94 22.88
C ARG A 570 -14.63 -0.31 22.66
N LEU A 571 -15.13 -1.49 23.00
CA LEU A 571 -14.40 -2.76 22.96
C LEU A 571 -15.13 -3.74 22.03
N THR A 572 -14.43 -4.18 21.03
CA THR A 572 -14.90 -5.14 20.02
C THR A 572 -14.02 -6.39 20.05
N TRP A 573 -14.64 -7.55 20.05
CA TRP A 573 -13.98 -8.83 19.80
C TRP A 573 -14.24 -9.23 18.36
N LEU A 574 -13.18 -9.61 17.63
CA LEU A 574 -13.28 -10.06 16.25
C LEU A 574 -12.54 -11.40 16.09
N THR A 575 -13.20 -12.34 15.44
CA THR A 575 -12.62 -13.64 15.09
C THR A 575 -12.84 -13.91 13.62
N SER A 576 -11.83 -14.48 12.94
CA SER A 576 -11.85 -14.71 11.50
C SER A 576 -11.19 -16.03 11.16
N VAL A 577 -11.75 -16.74 10.18
CA VAL A 577 -11.19 -17.96 9.61
C VAL A 577 -11.27 -17.86 8.09
N GLY A 578 -10.26 -18.39 7.40
CA GLY A 578 -10.25 -18.34 5.94
C GLY A 578 -9.35 -19.41 5.32
N LEU A 579 -9.77 -19.83 4.14
CA LEU A 579 -8.94 -20.60 3.22
C LEU A 579 -8.46 -19.69 2.10
N GLY A 580 -7.23 -19.93 1.64
CA GLY A 580 -6.61 -19.26 0.51
C GLY A 580 -5.80 -20.23 -0.32
N ALA A 581 -5.36 -19.79 -1.49
CA ALA A 581 -4.47 -20.54 -2.34
C ALA A 581 -3.39 -19.63 -2.93
N ARG A 582 -2.22 -20.22 -3.21
CA ARG A 582 -1.17 -19.64 -4.03
C ARG A 582 -0.93 -20.58 -5.20
N SER A 583 -1.01 -20.08 -6.44
CA SER A 583 -0.68 -20.84 -7.64
C SER A 583 0.78 -21.34 -7.60
N SER A 584 1.05 -22.44 -8.26
CA SER A 584 2.40 -23.01 -8.37
C SER A 584 3.24 -22.28 -9.41
N ASP A 585 4.56 -22.30 -9.22
CA ASP A 585 5.49 -21.84 -10.27
C ASP A 585 5.44 -22.80 -11.44
N ALA A 586 5.21 -22.27 -12.63
CA ALA A 586 5.13 -23.08 -13.85
C ALA A 586 6.40 -23.91 -14.14
N ALA A 587 7.57 -23.44 -13.70
CA ALA A 587 8.83 -24.16 -13.86
C ALA A 587 8.88 -25.51 -13.13
N GLY A 588 8.00 -25.72 -12.13
CA GLY A 588 7.91 -26.96 -11.33
C GLY A 588 6.74 -27.86 -11.70
N LEU A 589 5.90 -27.50 -12.69
CA LEU A 589 4.72 -28.27 -13.02
C LEU A 589 5.02 -29.54 -13.81
N SER A 590 4.25 -30.61 -13.56
CA SER A 590 4.20 -31.83 -14.32
C SER A 590 3.03 -31.81 -15.30
N ASP A 591 3.11 -32.58 -16.37
CA ASP A 591 1.99 -32.72 -17.33
C ASP A 591 0.76 -33.34 -16.66
N ALA A 592 -0.42 -32.79 -16.99
CA ALA A 592 -1.72 -33.14 -16.39
C ALA A 592 -1.76 -33.02 -14.85
N GLU A 593 -0.94 -32.19 -14.26
CA GLU A 593 -0.96 -31.97 -12.80
C GLU A 593 -2.31 -31.39 -12.35
N PHE A 594 -2.93 -32.09 -11.41
CA PHE A 594 -4.13 -31.65 -10.73
C PHE A 594 -3.75 -30.91 -9.43
N ALA A 595 -4.37 -29.76 -9.19
CA ALA A 595 -4.10 -28.93 -8.03
C ALA A 595 -2.70 -28.26 -8.02
N PRO A 596 -2.32 -27.53 -9.10
CA PRO A 596 -1.07 -26.76 -9.15
C PRO A 596 -1.16 -25.49 -8.26
N TYR A 597 -1.39 -25.68 -6.97
CA TYR A 597 -1.50 -24.61 -5.96
C TYR A 597 -1.22 -25.12 -4.54
N ALA A 598 -0.64 -24.24 -3.74
CA ALA A 598 -0.52 -24.45 -2.29
C ALA A 598 -1.79 -23.96 -1.58
N ARG A 599 -2.34 -24.77 -0.67
CA ARG A 599 -3.50 -24.41 0.16
C ARG A 599 -3.05 -23.75 1.45
N VAL A 600 -3.79 -22.75 1.87
CA VAL A 600 -3.58 -22.03 3.13
C VAL A 600 -4.84 -22.09 3.97
N THR A 601 -4.69 -22.43 5.25
CA THR A 601 -5.75 -22.33 6.24
C THR A 601 -5.27 -21.42 7.34
N SER A 602 -6.02 -20.37 7.63
CA SER A 602 -5.67 -19.38 8.64
C SER A 602 -6.86 -19.05 9.53
N GLY A 603 -6.57 -18.81 10.80
CA GLY A 603 -7.53 -18.28 11.76
C GLY A 603 -6.88 -17.27 12.67
N GLU A 604 -7.65 -16.26 13.08
CA GLU A 604 -7.25 -15.29 14.10
C GLU A 604 -8.39 -14.94 15.03
N THR A 605 -8.03 -14.50 16.23
CA THR A 605 -8.97 -13.91 17.19
C THR A 605 -8.27 -12.81 17.98
N GLY A 606 -8.99 -11.73 18.28
CA GLY A 606 -8.42 -10.63 19.01
C GLY A 606 -9.41 -9.56 19.39
N LEU A 607 -8.90 -8.49 19.96
CA LEU A 607 -9.64 -7.38 20.51
C LEU A 607 -9.21 -6.06 19.87
N GLY A 608 -10.18 -5.20 19.63
CA GLY A 608 -9.99 -3.79 19.29
C GLY A 608 -10.64 -2.91 20.34
N TRP A 609 -9.91 -1.92 20.84
CA TRP A 609 -10.43 -0.92 21.78
C TRP A 609 -10.17 0.48 21.24
N ARG A 610 -11.20 1.33 21.30
CA ARG A 610 -11.11 2.69 20.80
C ARG A 610 -11.67 3.68 21.83
N TRP A 611 -10.93 4.75 22.07
CA TRP A 611 -11.33 5.88 22.88
C TRP A 611 -11.23 7.17 22.05
N GLY A 612 -12.26 8.03 22.16
CA GLY A 612 -12.35 9.29 21.42
C GLY A 612 -12.91 9.11 19.99
N ASP A 613 -13.72 10.06 19.55
CA ASP A 613 -14.42 10.08 18.25
C ASP A 613 -14.12 11.34 17.44
N GLY A 614 -13.09 12.09 17.80
CA GLY A 614 -12.75 13.37 17.22
C GLY A 614 -11.27 13.48 16.85
N PRO A 615 -10.72 14.71 16.87
CA PRO A 615 -9.31 14.97 16.54
C PRO A 615 -8.33 14.35 17.54
N SER A 616 -8.84 13.86 18.69
CA SER A 616 -8.05 13.13 19.69
C SER A 616 -8.62 11.74 19.87
N MET A 617 -7.82 10.71 19.58
CA MET A 617 -8.24 9.31 19.72
C MET A 617 -7.09 8.41 20.16
N LEU A 618 -7.43 7.31 20.81
CA LEU A 618 -6.52 6.18 21.06
C LEU A 618 -7.20 4.89 20.56
N GLU A 619 -6.52 4.19 19.67
CA GLU A 619 -6.93 2.89 19.18
C GLU A 619 -5.90 1.84 19.57
N LEU A 620 -6.34 0.76 20.18
CA LEU A 620 -5.53 -0.40 20.52
C LEU A 620 -6.11 -1.63 19.84
N ARG A 621 -5.26 -2.41 19.18
CA ARG A 621 -5.64 -3.71 18.60
C ARG A 621 -4.64 -4.77 19.01
N GLY A 622 -5.11 -5.99 19.21
CA GLY A 622 -4.24 -7.13 19.46
C GLY A 622 -4.93 -8.43 19.10
N ALA A 623 -4.18 -9.32 18.45
CA ALA A 623 -4.68 -10.62 18.02
C ALA A 623 -3.63 -11.72 18.16
N VAL A 624 -4.13 -12.95 18.27
CA VAL A 624 -3.37 -14.18 18.08
C VAL A 624 -3.86 -14.86 16.80
N PHE A 625 -2.94 -15.48 16.07
CA PHE A 625 -3.24 -16.14 14.81
C PHE A 625 -2.50 -17.47 14.67
N ALA A 626 -3.10 -18.36 13.87
CA ALA A 626 -2.47 -19.61 13.45
C ALA A 626 -2.70 -19.81 11.95
N THR A 627 -1.66 -20.22 11.22
CA THR A 627 -1.72 -20.46 9.77
C THR A 627 -1.01 -21.76 9.42
N ARG A 628 -1.60 -22.55 8.51
CA ARG A 628 -1.02 -23.74 7.91
C ARG A 628 -0.97 -23.60 6.39
N VAL A 629 0.17 -23.93 5.81
CA VAL A 629 0.41 -23.96 4.36
C VAL A 629 0.68 -25.40 3.95
N SER A 630 0.05 -25.90 2.89
CA SER A 630 0.21 -27.30 2.45
C SER A 630 1.56 -27.55 1.76
N GLN A 631 2.10 -26.54 1.10
CA GLN A 631 3.40 -26.56 0.41
C GLN A 631 3.98 -25.16 0.49
N ASP A 632 5.04 -25.01 1.26
CA ASP A 632 5.70 -23.72 1.48
C ASP A 632 6.92 -23.55 0.57
N LEU A 633 7.45 -22.34 0.54
CA LEU A 633 8.62 -21.96 -0.25
C LEU A 633 9.67 -21.36 0.68
N VAL A 634 10.91 -21.80 0.54
CA VAL A 634 12.07 -21.23 1.22
C VAL A 634 13.11 -20.80 0.19
N PHE A 635 13.73 -19.65 0.41
CA PHE A 635 14.81 -19.18 -0.46
C PHE A 635 16.02 -20.12 -0.41
N SER A 636 16.54 -20.45 -1.59
CA SER A 636 17.76 -21.24 -1.78
C SER A 636 18.85 -20.37 -2.40
N GLU A 637 19.90 -20.14 -1.66
CA GLU A 637 21.05 -19.33 -2.07
C GLU A 637 21.82 -19.99 -3.25
N THR A 638 21.74 -21.33 -3.30
CA THR A 638 22.35 -22.10 -4.37
C THR A 638 21.74 -21.80 -5.74
N THR A 639 20.42 -21.62 -5.79
CA THR A 639 19.70 -21.34 -7.04
C THR A 639 19.34 -19.88 -7.22
N GLY A 640 19.44 -19.04 -6.15
CA GLY A 640 18.95 -17.66 -6.13
C GLY A 640 17.43 -17.58 -6.31
N ARG A 641 16.69 -18.62 -5.90
CA ARG A 641 15.23 -18.72 -6.07
C ARG A 641 14.57 -19.39 -4.89
N ASN A 642 13.26 -19.16 -4.75
CA ASN A 642 12.43 -19.89 -3.80
C ASN A 642 12.22 -21.33 -4.26
N GLN A 643 12.41 -22.30 -3.35
CA GLN A 643 12.21 -23.73 -3.59
C GLN A 643 11.07 -24.27 -2.73
N PRO A 644 10.26 -25.21 -3.25
CA PRO A 644 9.21 -25.84 -2.49
C PRO A 644 9.79 -26.73 -1.38
N ILE A 645 9.21 -26.57 -0.19
CA ILE A 645 9.40 -27.45 0.96
C ILE A 645 8.06 -28.10 1.30
N GLY A 646 7.97 -29.05 2.15
CA GLY A 646 6.71 -29.65 2.55
C GLY A 646 5.79 -28.66 3.28
N PRO A 647 4.78 -29.17 4.00
CA PRO A 647 3.84 -28.34 4.76
C PRO A 647 4.55 -27.56 5.87
N SER A 648 4.02 -26.37 6.18
CA SER A 648 4.50 -25.52 7.27
C SER A 648 3.36 -25.00 8.15
N GLN A 649 3.72 -24.55 9.34
CA GLN A 649 2.79 -23.97 10.32
C GLN A 649 3.35 -22.68 10.89
N ARG A 650 2.47 -21.75 11.22
CA ARG A 650 2.81 -20.48 11.87
C ARG A 650 1.87 -20.24 13.04
N LEU A 651 2.44 -19.83 14.15
CA LEU A 651 1.71 -19.32 15.30
C LEU A 651 2.29 -17.96 15.66
N GLY A 652 1.44 -17.01 15.95
CA GLY A 652 1.90 -15.67 16.30
C GLY A 652 0.87 -14.82 16.99
N ALA A 653 1.32 -13.65 17.40
CA ALA A 653 0.52 -12.60 18.00
C ALA A 653 1.03 -11.25 17.54
N PHE A 654 0.14 -10.27 17.44
CA PHE A 654 0.52 -8.88 17.26
C PHE A 654 -0.28 -7.96 18.17
N GLY A 655 0.31 -6.80 18.46
CA GLY A 655 -0.34 -5.67 19.10
C GLY A 655 -0.01 -4.38 18.37
N SER A 656 -0.97 -3.48 18.27
CA SER A 656 -0.78 -2.14 17.73
C SER A 656 -1.51 -1.10 18.56
N ALA A 657 -0.92 0.10 18.62
CA ALA A 657 -1.48 1.27 19.28
C ALA A 657 -1.36 2.46 18.35
N ARG A 658 -2.44 3.21 18.15
CA ARG A 658 -2.42 4.50 17.47
C ARG A 658 -3.02 5.56 18.36
N PHE A 659 -2.24 6.59 18.64
CA PHE A 659 -2.63 7.74 19.44
C PHE A 659 -2.58 9.00 18.58
N GLN A 660 -3.70 9.71 18.48
CA GLN A 660 -3.80 11.01 17.84
C GLN A 660 -4.25 12.04 18.87
N TRP A 661 -3.63 13.20 18.87
CA TRP A 661 -4.00 14.31 19.74
C TRP A 661 -4.06 15.62 18.95
N ASP A 662 -5.28 16.19 18.88
CA ASP A 662 -5.57 17.52 18.33
C ASP A 662 -4.93 17.76 16.94
N GLN A 663 -4.88 16.72 16.09
CA GLN A 663 -4.22 16.74 14.79
C GLN A 663 -2.73 17.18 14.83
N ARG A 664 -2.19 17.43 16.02
CA ARG A 664 -0.82 17.88 16.23
C ARG A 664 0.16 16.73 16.44
N LEU A 665 -0.27 15.72 17.18
CA LEU A 665 0.55 14.54 17.46
C LEU A 665 -0.15 13.30 16.91
N ASP A 666 0.57 12.52 16.12
CA ASP A 666 0.15 11.17 15.67
C ASP A 666 1.28 10.20 16.02
N VAL A 667 1.00 9.20 16.83
CA VAL A 667 1.93 8.16 17.24
C VAL A 667 1.34 6.81 16.90
N GLN A 668 2.06 6.01 16.17
CA GLN A 668 1.73 4.62 15.89
C GLN A 668 2.84 3.71 16.41
N ALA A 669 2.48 2.68 17.16
CA ALA A 669 3.41 1.65 17.63
C ALA A 669 2.85 0.27 17.32
N SER A 670 3.72 -0.67 16.96
CA SER A 670 3.36 -2.06 16.74
C SER A 670 4.45 -3.01 17.21
N LEU A 671 4.02 -4.18 17.66
CA LEU A 671 4.89 -5.29 18.02
C LEU A 671 4.23 -6.57 17.50
N ALA A 672 4.99 -7.38 16.77
CA ALA A 672 4.54 -8.68 16.28
C ALA A 672 5.54 -9.77 16.68
N TRP A 673 5.02 -10.92 17.04
CA TRP A 673 5.79 -12.13 17.25
C TRP A 673 5.19 -13.27 16.44
N ALA A 674 6.05 -14.03 15.74
CA ALA A 674 5.60 -15.19 14.99
C ALA A 674 6.67 -16.31 15.01
N ARG A 675 6.23 -17.54 15.15
CA ARG A 675 7.07 -18.73 15.00
C ARG A 675 6.57 -19.56 13.82
N ALA A 676 7.43 -19.72 12.82
CA ALA A 676 7.19 -20.53 11.62
C ALA A 676 7.99 -21.83 11.70
N THR A 677 7.34 -22.98 11.50
CA THR A 677 7.98 -24.30 11.57
C THR A 677 7.52 -25.22 10.46
N GLN A 678 8.41 -26.14 10.07
CA GLN A 678 8.08 -27.32 9.28
C GLN A 678 7.81 -28.48 10.25
N PRO A 679 6.62 -29.11 10.25
CA PRO A 679 6.31 -30.22 11.14
C PRO A 679 7.24 -31.41 10.88
N LEU A 680 7.61 -32.12 11.94
CA LEU A 680 8.33 -33.38 11.79
C LEU A 680 7.43 -34.46 11.12
N PRO A 681 8.01 -35.38 10.35
CA PRO A 681 7.25 -36.49 9.77
C PRO A 681 6.42 -37.25 10.83
N GLY A 682 5.12 -37.41 10.60
CA GLY A 682 4.22 -38.09 11.55
C GLY A 682 3.76 -37.24 12.74
N ALA A 683 4.19 -35.97 12.83
CA ALA A 683 3.72 -35.09 13.89
C ALA A 683 2.22 -34.78 13.75
N SER A 684 1.55 -34.60 14.88
CA SER A 684 0.15 -34.15 14.89
C SER A 684 0.02 -32.77 14.27
N PRO A 685 -1.02 -32.51 13.47
CA PRO A 685 -1.33 -31.15 13.03
C PRO A 685 -1.41 -30.17 14.20
N TRP A 686 -0.98 -28.92 13.98
CA TRP A 686 -1.07 -27.86 14.97
C TRP A 686 -0.20 -28.01 16.23
N LYS A 687 0.98 -28.59 16.06
CA LYS A 687 2.03 -28.57 17.08
C LYS A 687 3.23 -27.70 16.59
N PRO A 688 3.09 -26.39 16.55
CA PRO A 688 4.12 -25.51 15.98
C PRO A 688 5.44 -25.49 16.79
N TRP A 689 5.44 -26.06 18.00
CA TRP A 689 6.64 -26.20 18.86
C TRP A 689 7.51 -27.42 18.49
N ASP A 690 6.92 -28.42 17.85
CA ASP A 690 7.57 -29.74 17.62
C ASP A 690 8.19 -29.84 16.21
N GLY A 691 8.39 -28.71 15.51
CA GLY A 691 8.90 -28.67 14.14
C GLY A 691 10.26 -27.98 14.04
N THR A 692 10.93 -28.19 12.88
CA THR A 692 12.12 -27.43 12.49
C THR A 692 11.72 -25.98 12.21
N VAL A 693 12.38 -25.03 12.85
CA VAL A 693 12.12 -23.61 12.61
C VAL A 693 12.53 -23.24 11.18
N LEU A 694 11.66 -22.53 10.45
CA LEU A 694 11.96 -22.06 9.11
C LEU A 694 13.03 -20.97 9.16
N PRO A 695 14.05 -21.04 8.30
CA PRO A 695 15.11 -20.01 8.25
C PRO A 695 14.60 -18.71 7.63
N TYR A 696 15.38 -17.63 7.85
CA TYR A 696 15.25 -16.27 7.29
C TYR A 696 14.05 -15.47 7.78
N ILE A 697 13.15 -16.03 8.58
CA ILE A 697 11.94 -15.39 9.08
C ILE A 697 12.20 -14.75 10.44
N PRO A 698 12.14 -13.41 10.59
CA PRO A 698 12.29 -12.76 11.88
C PRO A 698 11.14 -13.15 12.83
N GLN A 699 11.48 -13.52 14.06
CA GLN A 699 10.46 -13.93 15.04
C GLN A 699 9.81 -12.74 15.74
N VAL A 700 10.52 -11.62 15.88
CA VAL A 700 10.02 -10.42 16.55
C VAL A 700 10.23 -9.21 15.65
N LEU A 701 9.18 -8.45 15.46
CA LEU A 701 9.17 -7.19 14.68
C LEU A 701 8.52 -6.10 15.53
N GLY A 702 9.19 -4.97 15.65
CA GLY A 702 8.69 -3.79 16.36
C GLY A 702 8.85 -2.54 15.52
N ARG A 703 7.85 -1.64 15.56
CA ARG A 703 7.93 -0.35 14.89
C ARG A 703 7.21 0.72 15.69
N VAL A 704 7.80 1.92 15.68
CA VAL A 704 7.20 3.14 16.23
C VAL A 704 7.39 4.25 15.22
N ASP A 705 6.31 4.92 14.84
CA ASP A 705 6.31 6.16 14.06
C ASP A 705 5.61 7.24 14.87
N ALA A 706 6.21 8.43 14.97
CA ALA A 706 5.64 9.58 15.65
C ALA A 706 5.80 10.81 14.77
N SER A 707 4.76 11.63 14.68
CA SER A 707 4.78 12.92 13.98
C SER A 707 4.17 14.00 14.86
N TRP A 708 4.90 15.09 15.07
CA TRP A 708 4.43 16.25 15.82
C TRP A 708 4.47 17.48 14.92
N ARG A 709 3.34 18.20 14.88
CA ARG A 709 3.12 19.35 14.01
C ARG A 709 2.67 20.57 14.79
N GLY A 710 3.01 21.73 14.28
CA GLY A 710 2.60 22.99 14.87
C GLY A 710 2.80 24.15 13.92
N SER A 711 2.52 25.34 14.45
CA SER A 711 2.84 26.58 13.77
C SER A 711 3.54 27.55 14.73
N ALA A 712 4.41 28.38 14.19
CA ALA A 712 5.12 29.44 14.89
C ALA A 712 5.03 30.73 14.08
N THR A 713 5.03 31.88 14.74
CA THR A 713 5.12 33.16 14.05
C THR A 713 6.59 33.60 13.97
N VAL A 714 7.12 33.65 12.76
CA VAL A 714 8.50 34.10 12.48
C VAL A 714 8.41 35.36 11.62
N ALA A 715 9.02 36.46 12.09
CA ALA A 715 8.98 37.75 11.40
C ALA A 715 7.55 38.20 11.02
N ARG A 716 6.56 38.00 11.89
CA ARG A 716 5.13 38.29 11.72
C ARG A 716 4.43 37.44 10.63
N GLN A 717 5.04 36.39 10.17
CA GLN A 717 4.45 35.46 9.22
C GLN A 717 4.26 34.08 9.88
N PRO A 718 3.13 33.39 9.60
CA PRO A 718 2.93 32.04 10.12
C PRO A 718 3.83 31.07 9.36
N VAL A 719 4.55 30.23 10.10
CA VAL A 719 5.39 29.13 9.59
C VAL A 719 4.84 27.84 10.20
N GLY A 720 4.34 26.93 9.37
CA GLY A 720 4.00 25.58 9.79
C GLY A 720 5.28 24.75 9.93
N TRP A 721 5.32 23.85 10.90
CA TRP A 721 6.44 22.93 11.07
C TRP A 721 5.97 21.52 11.43
N SER A 722 6.76 20.53 11.10
CA SER A 722 6.60 19.16 11.58
C SER A 722 7.95 18.54 11.94
N VAL A 723 7.93 17.66 12.94
CA VAL A 723 9.05 16.79 13.31
C VAL A 723 8.52 15.38 13.39
N ALA A 724 9.23 14.43 12.81
CA ALA A 724 8.84 13.03 12.80
C ALA A 724 10.01 12.13 13.22
N LEU A 725 9.67 11.03 13.89
CA LEU A 725 10.57 10.00 14.35
C LEU A 725 10.06 8.64 13.87
N GLY A 726 10.96 7.83 13.30
CA GLY A 726 10.74 6.43 12.98
C GLY A 726 11.71 5.56 13.78
N HIS A 727 11.22 4.44 14.31
CA HIS A 727 12.07 3.43 14.94
C HIS A 727 11.66 2.05 14.48
N SER A 728 12.62 1.26 13.96
CA SER A 728 12.44 -0.13 13.58
C SER A 728 13.31 -1.03 14.45
N ALA A 729 12.71 -2.11 14.97
CA ALA A 729 13.38 -3.14 15.74
C ALA A 729 13.07 -4.52 15.13
N ILE A 730 14.10 -5.23 14.68
CA ILE A 730 13.99 -6.57 14.12
C ILE A 730 14.79 -7.51 14.98
N GLY A 731 14.13 -8.53 15.55
CA GLY A 731 14.80 -9.59 16.29
C GLY A 731 15.63 -10.50 15.39
N PRO A 732 16.51 -11.34 15.98
CA PRO A 732 17.35 -12.23 15.21
C PRO A 732 16.50 -13.22 14.40
N LYS A 733 16.90 -13.43 13.14
CA LYS A 733 16.31 -14.43 12.25
C LYS A 733 17.03 -15.77 12.43
N PRO A 734 16.33 -16.89 12.55
CA PRO A 734 16.96 -18.21 12.41
C PRO A 734 17.63 -18.34 11.04
N LEU A 735 18.82 -18.90 11.01
CA LEU A 735 19.56 -19.22 9.79
C LEU A 735 19.81 -20.73 9.73
N PRO A 736 20.10 -21.33 8.57
CA PRO A 736 20.49 -22.74 8.49
C PRO A 736 21.63 -23.11 9.44
N LEU A 737 21.66 -24.37 9.88
CA LEU A 737 22.68 -24.93 10.77
C LEU A 737 22.73 -24.26 12.16
N ASP A 738 21.55 -23.99 12.75
CA ASP A 738 21.37 -23.43 14.11
C ASP A 738 22.13 -22.10 14.32
N ARG A 739 22.24 -21.29 13.28
CA ARG A 739 22.77 -19.94 13.37
C ARG A 739 21.61 -18.92 13.50
N TYR A 740 21.97 -17.70 13.86
CA TYR A 740 21.05 -16.57 13.94
C TYR A 740 21.69 -15.32 13.32
N SER A 741 20.85 -14.49 12.72
CA SER A 741 21.23 -13.16 12.25
C SER A 741 21.48 -12.20 13.43
N GLU A 742 22.03 -11.04 13.14
CA GLU A 742 22.07 -9.95 14.11
C GLU A 742 20.69 -9.31 14.27
N SER A 743 20.45 -8.69 15.44
CA SER A 743 19.27 -7.83 15.65
C SER A 743 19.51 -6.48 15.02
N ILE A 744 18.46 -5.85 14.49
CA ILE A 744 18.53 -4.55 13.83
C ILE A 744 17.70 -3.55 14.62
N PHE A 745 18.31 -2.38 14.92
CA PHE A 745 17.68 -1.24 15.57
C PHE A 745 18.03 0.03 14.80
N LEU A 746 17.04 0.63 14.12
CA LEU A 746 17.23 1.83 13.31
C LEU A 746 16.34 2.96 13.81
N PHE A 747 16.90 4.17 13.78
CA PHE A 747 16.20 5.39 14.13
C PHE A 747 16.29 6.38 12.97
N ASP A 748 15.13 6.93 12.58
CA ASP A 748 14.98 7.89 11.50
C ASP A 748 14.34 9.16 12.06
N VAL A 749 14.77 10.31 11.58
CA VAL A 749 14.22 11.61 11.99
C VAL A 749 13.99 12.45 10.75
N ALA A 750 12.90 13.20 10.73
CA ALA A 750 12.66 14.24 9.75
C ALA A 750 12.13 15.50 10.40
N ALA A 751 12.46 16.65 9.81
CA ALA A 751 11.90 17.94 10.17
C ALA A 751 11.54 18.71 8.90
N ARG A 752 10.42 19.43 8.93
CA ARG A 752 9.94 20.26 7.84
C ARG A 752 9.49 21.60 8.37
N ALA A 753 9.69 22.65 7.57
CA ALA A 753 9.17 23.98 7.83
C ALA A 753 8.55 24.54 6.54
N ARG A 754 7.29 24.97 6.63
CA ARG A 754 6.54 25.53 5.51
C ARG A 754 6.20 26.98 5.76
N TRP A 755 6.61 27.81 4.81
CA TRP A 755 6.25 29.22 4.75
C TRP A 755 5.55 29.50 3.41
N ARG A 756 4.25 29.83 3.49
CA ARG A 756 3.40 30.05 2.30
C ARG A 756 3.44 28.83 1.34
N SER A 757 3.90 29.07 0.10
CA SER A 757 4.00 28.07 -0.97
C SER A 757 5.32 27.30 -0.96
N VAL A 758 6.22 27.57 -0.03
CA VAL A 758 7.56 26.93 0.02
C VAL A 758 7.70 26.11 1.30
N GLU A 759 8.19 24.88 1.18
CA GLU A 759 8.52 24.01 2.31
C GLU A 759 9.97 23.53 2.18
N LEU A 760 10.71 23.62 3.28
CA LEU A 760 12.04 23.06 3.43
C LEU A 760 11.97 21.87 4.37
N GLY A 761 12.59 20.76 3.97
CA GLY A 761 12.66 19.54 4.76
C GLY A 761 14.08 19.02 4.88
N VAL A 762 14.36 18.38 6.00
CA VAL A 762 15.58 17.59 6.22
C VAL A 762 15.16 16.24 6.79
N SER A 763 15.70 15.15 6.25
CA SER A 763 15.55 13.81 6.80
C SER A 763 16.91 13.19 7.06
N VAL A 764 16.98 12.42 8.13
CA VAL A 764 18.15 11.62 8.52
C VAL A 764 17.67 10.21 8.79
N GLU A 765 18.08 9.28 7.97
CA GLU A 765 17.84 7.84 8.15
C GLU A 765 19.05 7.21 8.82
N ASN A 766 18.84 6.19 9.67
CA ASN A 766 19.87 5.57 10.48
C ASN A 766 20.70 6.62 11.27
N VAL A 767 20.02 7.43 12.08
CA VAL A 767 20.61 8.56 12.83
C VAL A 767 21.84 8.18 13.64
N LEU A 768 21.84 6.97 14.22
CA LEU A 768 22.92 6.47 15.06
C LEU A 768 24.13 5.96 14.26
N ASP A 769 24.06 5.96 12.93
CA ASP A 769 25.09 5.42 12.02
C ASP A 769 25.48 3.97 12.36
N ALA A 770 24.45 3.18 12.73
CA ALA A 770 24.64 1.78 13.03
C ALA A 770 25.08 1.02 11.77
N ARG A 771 26.14 0.21 11.90
CA ARG A 771 26.44 -0.80 10.88
C ARG A 771 25.46 -1.94 11.05
N TRP A 772 24.62 -2.18 10.06
CA TRP A 772 23.59 -3.21 10.11
C TRP A 772 23.59 -4.03 8.83
N ARG A 773 23.07 -5.23 8.94
CA ARG A 773 22.99 -6.19 7.86
C ARG A 773 21.54 -6.31 7.41
N GLU A 774 21.26 -5.88 6.20
CA GLU A 774 19.91 -5.86 5.65
C GLU A 774 19.38 -7.28 5.40
N SER A 775 20.22 -8.14 4.82
CA SER A 775 19.94 -9.55 4.64
C SER A 775 21.11 -10.38 5.14
N GLU A 776 20.82 -11.48 5.81
CA GLU A 776 21.84 -12.43 6.29
C GLU A 776 21.44 -13.87 5.96
N PHE A 777 22.41 -14.64 5.52
CA PHE A 777 22.30 -16.03 5.11
C PHE A 777 23.41 -16.87 5.74
N ASN A 778 23.24 -18.20 5.82
CA ASN A 778 24.29 -19.09 6.27
C ASN A 778 24.40 -20.31 5.35
N TYR A 779 25.34 -20.32 4.45
CA TYR A 779 25.50 -21.35 3.43
C TYR A 779 26.96 -21.49 2.95
N VAL A 780 27.20 -22.44 2.06
CA VAL A 780 28.51 -22.71 1.44
C VAL A 780 28.70 -21.88 0.17
N SER A 781 29.84 -21.21 0.04
CA SER A 781 30.22 -20.45 -1.17
C SER A 781 31.72 -20.55 -1.41
N ASN A 782 32.17 -20.24 -2.64
CA ASN A 782 33.56 -20.12 -2.99
C ASN A 782 33.82 -18.83 -3.80
N PHE A 783 34.24 -17.77 -3.13
CA PHE A 783 34.61 -16.51 -3.80
C PHE A 783 36.13 -16.33 -3.93
N ARG A 784 36.95 -17.36 -3.63
CA ARG A 784 38.40 -17.26 -3.70
C ARG A 784 38.96 -17.30 -5.12
N GLY A 785 38.15 -17.73 -6.07
CA GLY A 785 38.52 -17.81 -7.49
C GLY A 785 38.30 -19.20 -8.10
N PRO A 786 38.40 -19.30 -9.43
CA PRO A 786 38.09 -20.51 -10.19
C PRO A 786 38.98 -21.70 -9.85
N ASP A 787 40.21 -21.47 -9.44
CA ASP A 787 41.22 -22.51 -9.17
C ASP A 787 41.35 -22.85 -7.67
N ALA A 788 40.62 -22.12 -6.82
CA ALA A 788 40.68 -22.33 -5.36
C ALA A 788 39.84 -23.54 -4.96
N PRO A 789 40.34 -24.44 -4.08
CA PRO A 789 39.54 -25.54 -3.58
C PRO A 789 38.30 -25.00 -2.85
N ALA A 790 37.14 -25.54 -3.18
CA ALA A 790 35.88 -25.15 -2.53
C ALA A 790 35.93 -25.52 -1.04
N SER A 791 35.57 -24.59 -0.20
CA SER A 791 35.29 -24.84 1.20
C SER A 791 33.86 -25.32 1.33
N LEU A 792 33.64 -26.51 1.89
CA LEU A 792 32.33 -27.07 2.16
C LEU A 792 31.76 -26.61 3.51
N LEU A 793 32.46 -25.71 4.21
CA LEU A 793 31.98 -25.12 5.47
C LEU A 793 31.07 -23.93 5.19
N ALA A 794 29.85 -24.02 5.69
CA ALA A 794 28.93 -22.90 5.68
C ALA A 794 29.46 -21.75 6.55
N THR A 795 29.30 -20.52 6.07
CA THR A 795 29.61 -19.31 6.82
C THR A 795 28.49 -18.30 6.62
N ARG A 796 28.42 -17.32 7.53
CA ARG A 796 27.45 -16.23 7.35
C ARG A 796 27.86 -15.35 6.17
N HIS A 797 26.84 -15.00 5.39
CA HIS A 797 26.92 -14.02 4.31
C HIS A 797 25.91 -12.92 4.61
N PHE A 798 26.19 -11.70 4.18
CA PHE A 798 25.28 -10.59 4.39
C PHE A 798 25.35 -9.57 3.25
N SER A 799 24.26 -8.84 3.03
CA SER A 799 24.26 -7.57 2.33
C SER A 799 24.26 -6.43 3.35
N ALA A 800 25.16 -5.44 3.13
CA ALA A 800 25.24 -4.28 4.01
C ALA A 800 24.02 -3.38 3.86
N GLY A 801 23.43 -2.96 4.96
CA GLY A 801 22.42 -1.93 5.00
C GLY A 801 23.01 -0.52 4.92
N ALA A 802 22.18 0.45 4.52
CA ALA A 802 22.62 1.83 4.32
C ALA A 802 23.17 2.47 5.63
N PRO A 803 24.32 3.13 5.60
CA PRO A 803 24.81 3.94 6.71
C PRO A 803 23.93 5.18 6.88
N ARG A 804 24.24 6.05 7.84
CA ARG A 804 23.49 7.29 8.04
C ARG A 804 23.36 8.07 6.75
N THR A 805 22.12 8.34 6.37
CA THR A 805 21.76 9.03 5.14
C THR A 805 21.04 10.34 5.47
N VAL A 806 21.59 11.45 4.97
CA VAL A 806 21.02 12.80 5.15
C VAL A 806 20.47 13.28 3.82
N ARG A 807 19.27 13.87 3.82
CA ARG A 807 18.63 14.43 2.63
C ARG A 807 17.96 15.75 2.94
N GLY A 808 18.25 16.78 2.14
CA GLY A 808 17.53 18.06 2.11
C GLY A 808 16.48 18.06 0.99
N THR A 809 15.31 18.59 1.25
CA THR A 809 14.18 18.66 0.31
C THR A 809 13.64 20.08 0.23
N LEU A 810 13.42 20.59 -0.96
CA LEU A 810 12.69 21.81 -1.26
C LEU A 810 11.38 21.41 -1.97
N THR A 811 10.24 21.83 -1.42
CA THR A 811 8.93 21.63 -2.04
C THR A 811 8.28 22.98 -2.31
N VAL A 812 7.74 23.16 -3.51
CA VAL A 812 7.00 24.36 -3.93
C VAL A 812 5.57 23.95 -4.30
N TYR A 813 4.63 24.66 -3.74
CA TYR A 813 3.20 24.49 -3.95
C TYR A 813 2.66 25.64 -4.77
N LEU A 814 2.21 25.39 -6.01
CA LEU A 814 1.63 26.38 -6.90
C LEU A 814 0.14 26.10 -7.04
N ASP A 815 -0.67 27.01 -6.51
CA ASP A 815 -2.11 26.99 -6.69
C ASP A 815 -2.42 27.67 -8.03
N LEU A 816 -3.06 26.94 -8.95
CA LEU A 816 -3.40 27.45 -10.28
C LEU A 816 -4.78 28.15 -10.30
N GLN A 817 -5.38 28.40 -9.13
CA GLN A 817 -6.50 29.32 -9.06
C GLN A 817 -5.95 30.74 -9.25
N GLU A 818 -6.29 31.37 -10.36
CA GLU A 818 -6.10 32.79 -10.53
C GLU A 818 -6.79 33.49 -9.36
N GLU A 819 -6.04 34.23 -8.56
CA GLU A 819 -6.58 35.37 -7.87
C GLU A 819 -7.13 36.29 -9.00
N ARG A 820 -8.41 36.19 -9.32
CA ARG A 820 -9.06 37.23 -10.10
C ARG A 820 -9.03 38.47 -9.24
N PRO A 821 -8.49 39.58 -9.74
CA PRO A 821 -8.33 40.82 -9.00
C PRO A 821 -9.67 41.39 -8.54
#